data_7fdc22c65c03bea003184aac9b0129dc
#
_entry.id   7fdc22c65c03bea003184aac9b0129dc
#
_cell.length_a   1.000
_cell.length_b   1.000
_cell.length_c   1.000
_cell.angle_alpha   90.00
_cell.angle_beta   90.00
_cell.angle_gamma   90.00
#
_symmetry.space_group_name_H-M   'P 1'
#
loop_
_entity.id
_entity.type
_entity.pdbx_description
1 polymer ?
#
loop_
_entity_poly.entity_id
_entity_poly.type
_entity_poly.pdbx_seq_one_letter_code
_entity_poly.pdbx_strand_id
1 'polypeptide(L)'
;MGRPTSHGREVTGTGRSVLGRGSFVGGSGGGNRNSYGRGGGGGRSPFSLLIVVVFVIISIATGKKSNILSSILGGLSSSTNSTNSTSSGTAPMISIPTLPSSIGNTAASSISGVGSAWSGVADNRGQLDTSVHESAREKFYRPTGGDSVTVMVYMCGTDLETKHGMATKDLIEMTKANISSNVNLLVYTGGTNTWQNSVVSSSNNEIYRIADGKMNKLADDNSNPSMTDPNTLVRFIDYCKNNFSANRYQLILWDHGGGSVTGYGYDEKNPNSGSMNLAKIKAAVAQTGIKYDFIGFDACLMATTETALALSDYADYLIASEETEPGTGWYYTNWLSNLSSNTAISTLDLGKKIVDDFIDESNRSARGQSTTLSLVDLAELKATVPSSLSSFARDTASYIENNEYSKVSYARTASREFAKSSNIDQVDLVNLVYNLEQNENDPTIQSILGAVKYNRTSSNMSNSYGLSIYFPYKKLSKVDRMVQTYGDIGMDSEYTKMIQQFATLQASGQIVGGGETTPANTVTGNYQGSTSGSFSAADIDSLIASLISGSLSSESLANIGLDTSSIGFLQNRNMSDETIRNYVLSNRLDASKLQWTDRYSTPKIHLSEEEWNMVSSIEENMLLDEGSGYIDMGLDNFFEFDENGDMLADTQRAWIAIDQQPVAYYHLSTTKNGDETVTIGRVPVILNGDRANLIIIFDGEHPNGYLAGANTDYKATQTETIAKNITDIVEGDRIQFIYAYYGYDGTYLDDYKLDEEYVVGKTAPKVSYVLVKDDNQITYKFTDIYNNSYWTPALKSK
;
A
#
# COMPACT_ATOMS: atom_id res chain seq x y z
N MET A 1 20.76 10.71 10.10
CA MET A 1 19.90 9.84 9.23
C MET A 1 20.81 9.13 8.25
N GLY A 2 20.49 7.87 7.88
CA GLY A 2 21.31 7.12 6.91
C GLY A 2 20.91 7.47 5.48
N ARG A 3 21.85 7.34 4.55
CA ARG A 3 21.55 7.42 3.11
C ARG A 3 20.58 6.29 2.71
N PRO A 4 19.77 6.47 1.63
CA PRO A 4 18.96 5.40 1.06
C PRO A 4 19.79 4.14 0.79
N THR A 5 19.16 2.96 0.88
CA THR A 5 19.83 1.67 0.64
C THR A 5 19.34 1.05 -0.65
N SER A 6 20.28 0.44 -1.39
CA SER A 6 20.00 -0.29 -2.64
C SER A 6 20.12 -1.79 -2.45
N HIS A 7 19.66 -2.56 -3.43
CA HIS A 7 19.99 -3.99 -3.54
C HIS A 7 21.08 -4.24 -4.59
N GLY A 8 21.70 -5.42 -4.54
CA GLY A 8 22.70 -5.83 -5.53
C GLY A 8 22.07 -6.50 -6.75
N ARG A 9 22.82 -6.56 -7.87
CA ARG A 9 22.41 -7.30 -9.07
C ARG A 9 23.56 -8.04 -9.72
N GLU A 10 23.25 -9.16 -10.40
CA GLU A 10 24.18 -9.94 -11.21
C GLU A 10 23.62 -10.13 -12.62
N VAL A 11 24.34 -9.63 -13.62
CA VAL A 11 23.92 -9.71 -15.03
C VAL A 11 24.22 -11.09 -15.60
N THR A 12 23.19 -11.81 -16.06
CA THR A 12 23.27 -13.21 -16.50
C THR A 12 23.17 -13.41 -18.01
N GLY A 13 23.08 -12.35 -18.81
CA GLY A 13 22.97 -12.48 -20.28
C GLY A 13 22.53 -11.22 -21.00
N THR A 14 22.11 -11.38 -22.26
CA THR A 14 21.56 -10.30 -23.08
C THR A 14 20.06 -10.54 -23.28
N GLY A 15 19.25 -9.54 -22.93
CA GLY A 15 17.81 -9.56 -23.06
C GLY A 15 17.32 -9.55 -24.51
N ARG A 16 16.00 -9.79 -24.65
CA ARG A 16 15.29 -9.63 -25.94
C ARG A 16 14.99 -8.14 -26.16
N SER A 17 14.81 -7.73 -27.42
CA SER A 17 14.35 -6.39 -27.72
C SER A 17 12.89 -6.18 -27.27
N VAL A 18 12.57 -4.99 -26.79
CA VAL A 18 11.22 -4.53 -26.47
C VAL A 18 10.64 -3.71 -27.63
N LEU A 19 11.49 -2.95 -28.34
CA LEU A 19 11.07 -2.05 -29.40
C LEU A 19 10.46 -2.77 -30.60
N GLY A 20 9.37 -2.23 -31.15
CA GLY A 20 8.73 -2.71 -32.39
C GLY A 20 8.01 -4.05 -32.27
N ARG A 21 7.82 -4.58 -31.07
CA ARG A 21 7.19 -5.89 -30.81
C ARG A 21 5.79 -5.82 -30.22
N GLY A 22 5.27 -4.63 -30.01
CA GLY A 22 4.02 -4.45 -29.28
C GLY A 22 3.07 -3.43 -29.93
N SER A 23 1.94 -3.27 -29.26
CA SER A 23 0.85 -2.36 -29.63
C SER A 23 0.31 -1.65 -28.38
N PHE A 24 -0.48 -0.58 -28.58
CA PHE A 24 -1.10 0.16 -27.47
C PHE A 24 -2.36 -0.53 -26.95
N VAL A 25 -2.57 -0.49 -25.65
CA VAL A 25 -3.68 -1.19 -24.97
C VAL A 25 -5.04 -0.52 -25.21
N GLY A 26 -5.07 0.83 -25.36
CA GLY A 26 -6.30 1.62 -25.56
C GLY A 26 -6.73 1.81 -27.01
N GLY A 27 -5.97 1.35 -27.98
CA GLY A 27 -6.20 1.59 -29.42
C GLY A 27 -7.16 0.62 -30.07
N SER A 28 -8.44 0.91 -30.17
CA SER A 28 -9.31 0.33 -31.19
C SER A 28 -9.01 0.98 -32.55
N GLY A 29 -7.95 0.52 -33.24
CA GLY A 29 -7.59 1.02 -34.56
C GLY A 29 -6.48 0.20 -35.16
N GLY A 30 -6.84 -0.90 -35.85
CA GLY A 30 -5.92 -1.69 -36.64
C GLY A 30 -5.24 -0.83 -37.70
N GLY A 31 -4.01 -0.48 -37.47
CA GLY A 31 -3.10 0.12 -38.42
C GLY A 31 -1.89 -0.75 -38.59
N ASN A 32 -1.89 -1.53 -39.66
CA ASN A 32 -0.75 -2.30 -40.13
C ASN A 32 0.43 -1.33 -40.34
N ARG A 33 1.41 -1.32 -39.44
CA ARG A 33 2.65 -0.56 -39.64
C ARG A 33 3.65 -1.40 -40.44
N ASN A 34 3.58 -1.23 -41.74
CA ASN A 34 4.69 -1.64 -42.60
C ASN A 34 5.88 -0.70 -42.37
N SER A 35 7.03 -1.30 -42.20
CA SER A 35 8.32 -0.61 -42.11
C SER A 35 8.54 0.34 -43.29
N TYR A 36 8.64 1.65 -42.99
CA TYR A 36 9.16 2.61 -43.93
C TYR A 36 10.40 3.30 -43.42
N GLY A 37 11.41 3.29 -44.25
CA GLY A 37 12.69 3.89 -44.01
C GLY A 37 12.63 5.41 -43.89
N ARG A 38 13.69 5.95 -43.33
CA ARG A 38 14.05 7.34 -43.15
C ARG A 38 13.56 8.27 -44.27
N GLY A 39 12.80 9.30 -43.89
CA GLY A 39 12.58 10.49 -44.75
C GLY A 39 11.98 11.57 -43.85
N GLY A 40 12.73 12.64 -43.61
CA GLY A 40 12.34 13.76 -42.75
C GLY A 40 11.19 14.58 -43.33
N GLY A 41 10.37 15.13 -42.39
CA GLY A 41 9.32 16.09 -42.76
C GLY A 41 8.42 16.34 -41.57
N GLY A 42 8.57 17.49 -40.90
CA GLY A 42 7.73 17.89 -39.78
C GLY A 42 6.27 18.05 -40.16
N GLY A 43 5.40 17.35 -39.50
CA GLY A 43 3.97 17.48 -39.54
C GLY A 43 3.39 17.67 -38.16
N ARG A 44 2.93 18.89 -37.87
CA ARG A 44 2.22 19.19 -36.64
C ARG A 44 0.89 18.45 -36.62
N SER A 45 0.65 17.71 -35.55
CA SER A 45 -0.62 17.03 -35.30
C SER A 45 -1.77 18.03 -35.14
N PRO A 46 -2.93 17.80 -35.75
CA PRO A 46 -4.07 18.73 -35.69
C PRO A 46 -4.77 18.78 -34.31
N PHE A 47 -4.43 17.89 -33.39
CA PHE A 47 -5.06 17.84 -32.07
C PHE A 47 -4.59 18.93 -31.11
N SER A 48 -3.33 19.35 -31.16
CA SER A 48 -2.82 20.44 -30.31
C SER A 48 -3.41 21.80 -30.65
N LEU A 49 -3.85 21.99 -31.91
CA LEU A 49 -4.49 23.23 -32.33
C LEU A 49 -5.94 23.34 -31.82
N LEU A 50 -6.62 22.20 -31.65
CA LEU A 50 -8.00 22.16 -31.15
C LEU A 50 -8.09 22.54 -29.68
N ILE A 51 -7.14 22.09 -28.85
CA ILE A 51 -7.08 22.41 -27.42
C ILE A 51 -6.83 23.90 -27.20
N VAL A 52 -5.91 24.51 -27.94
CA VAL A 52 -5.62 25.94 -27.87
C VAL A 52 -6.82 26.79 -28.33
N VAL A 53 -7.54 26.36 -29.37
CA VAL A 53 -8.74 27.05 -29.82
C VAL A 53 -9.88 26.96 -28.84
N VAL A 54 -10.07 25.83 -28.17
CA VAL A 54 -11.09 25.65 -27.11
C VAL A 54 -10.78 26.54 -25.89
N PHE A 55 -9.52 26.64 -25.46
CA PHE A 55 -9.14 27.54 -24.36
C PHE A 55 -9.33 29.03 -24.69
N VAL A 56 -9.03 29.44 -25.92
CA VAL A 56 -9.25 30.82 -26.36
C VAL A 56 -10.76 31.15 -26.44
N ILE A 57 -11.59 30.20 -26.89
CA ILE A 57 -13.04 30.41 -27.00
C ILE A 57 -13.67 30.48 -25.58
N ILE A 58 -13.21 29.65 -24.62
CA ILE A 58 -13.70 29.66 -23.23
C ILE A 58 -13.28 30.97 -22.54
N SER A 59 -12.07 31.47 -22.80
CA SER A 59 -11.60 32.75 -22.23
C SER A 59 -12.38 33.96 -22.75
N ILE A 60 -12.83 33.93 -24.00
CA ILE A 60 -13.66 35.00 -24.61
C ILE A 60 -15.11 34.91 -24.08
N ALA A 61 -15.62 33.71 -23.79
CA ALA A 61 -16.99 33.49 -23.35
C ALA A 61 -17.22 33.82 -21.86
N THR A 62 -16.18 33.74 -21.02
CA THR A 62 -16.32 33.95 -19.57
C THR A 62 -15.92 35.33 -19.05
N GLY A 63 -15.33 36.17 -19.90
CA GLY A 63 -15.01 37.58 -19.56
C GLY A 63 -13.99 37.75 -18.39
N LYS A 64 -13.32 36.70 -17.96
CA LYS A 64 -12.30 36.76 -16.90
C LYS A 64 -10.90 36.84 -17.50
N LYS A 65 -10.24 37.95 -17.32
CA LYS A 65 -8.80 38.08 -17.58
C LYS A 65 -8.05 37.32 -16.51
N SER A 66 -7.46 36.16 -16.84
CA SER A 66 -6.54 35.48 -15.94
C SER A 66 -5.15 36.14 -16.04
N ASN A 67 -4.56 36.48 -14.92
CA ASN A 67 -3.22 37.09 -14.83
C ASN A 67 -2.09 36.08 -15.17
N ILE A 68 -2.43 34.88 -15.56
CA ILE A 68 -1.47 33.82 -15.92
C ILE A 68 -0.82 34.06 -17.28
N LEU A 69 -1.48 34.82 -18.19
CA LEU A 69 -0.93 35.08 -19.52
C LEU A 69 0.25 36.08 -19.48
N SER A 70 0.36 36.88 -18.42
CA SER A 70 1.46 37.85 -18.28
C SER A 70 2.78 37.21 -17.78
N SER A 71 2.72 36.08 -17.07
CA SER A 71 3.91 35.37 -16.58
C SER A 71 4.55 34.49 -17.66
N ILE A 72 3.78 34.03 -18.65
CA ILE A 72 4.28 33.20 -19.76
C ILE A 72 4.97 34.03 -20.84
N LEU A 73 4.57 35.31 -21.02
CA LEU A 73 5.13 36.21 -22.04
C LEU A 73 6.26 37.11 -21.53
N GLY A 74 6.51 37.13 -20.21
CA GLY A 74 7.56 37.98 -19.57
C GLY A 74 8.98 37.37 -19.57
N GLY A 75 9.13 36.11 -19.97
CA GLY A 75 10.40 35.36 -19.88
C GLY A 75 11.37 35.52 -21.04
N LEU A 76 11.10 36.41 -22.01
CA LEU A 76 11.94 36.59 -23.20
C LEU A 76 12.42 38.06 -23.34
N SER A 77 13.21 38.59 -22.42
CA SER A 77 14.21 39.59 -22.75
C SER A 77 15.08 39.99 -21.55
N SER A 78 16.36 39.84 -21.77
CA SER A 78 17.53 40.62 -21.36
C SER A 78 17.98 40.67 -19.89
N SER A 79 19.10 40.06 -19.73
CA SER A 79 20.29 40.34 -18.88
C SER A 79 20.48 41.83 -18.49
N THR A 80 20.86 42.10 -17.24
CA THR A 80 22.17 42.67 -16.85
C THR A 80 22.22 43.08 -15.39
N ASN A 81 23.34 42.65 -14.75
CA ASN A 81 24.16 43.28 -13.72
C ASN A 81 23.68 43.54 -12.28
N SER A 82 24.24 42.74 -11.41
CA SER A 82 25.15 43.07 -10.26
C SER A 82 24.71 44.10 -9.22
N THR A 83 24.68 43.73 -7.95
CA THR A 83 25.69 44.14 -6.97
C THR A 83 25.48 43.46 -5.62
N ASN A 84 26.59 43.16 -4.98
CA ASN A 84 26.80 42.61 -3.64
C ASN A 84 26.18 43.44 -2.51
N SER A 85 25.66 42.73 -1.49
CA SER A 85 26.00 43.13 -0.10
C SER A 85 25.83 41.94 0.86
N THR A 86 26.91 41.65 1.55
CA THR A 86 27.10 40.73 2.67
C THR A 86 26.37 41.20 3.91
N SER A 87 25.67 40.31 4.60
CA SER A 87 25.57 40.36 6.06
C SER A 87 25.41 38.96 6.65
N SER A 88 26.42 38.57 7.42
CA SER A 88 26.54 37.38 8.22
C SER A 88 25.59 37.42 9.41
N GLY A 89 24.75 36.41 9.55
CA GLY A 89 24.05 36.12 10.77
C GLY A 89 24.14 34.62 11.06
N THR A 90 25.03 34.26 11.98
CA THR A 90 25.18 32.91 12.53
C THR A 90 23.96 32.51 13.35
N ALA A 91 23.23 31.48 12.90
CA ALA A 91 22.29 30.76 13.72
C ALA A 91 23.01 29.58 14.43
N PRO A 92 22.62 29.19 15.64
CA PRO A 92 23.30 28.16 16.40
C PRO A 92 23.05 26.78 15.81
N MET A 93 24.15 26.07 15.55
CA MET A 93 24.13 24.66 15.18
C MET A 93 23.65 23.80 16.35
N ILE A 94 22.54 23.09 16.15
CA ILE A 94 22.15 22.01 17.04
C ILE A 94 22.73 20.72 16.45
N SER A 95 23.64 20.10 17.20
CA SER A 95 24.25 18.81 16.87
C SER A 95 23.18 17.72 16.94
N ILE A 96 22.85 17.11 15.82
CA ILE A 96 22.02 15.91 15.76
C ILE A 96 22.92 14.70 16.06
N PRO A 97 22.56 13.79 16.99
CA PRO A 97 23.35 12.59 17.26
C PRO A 97 23.36 11.67 16.02
N THR A 98 24.55 11.31 15.57
CA THR A 98 24.74 10.25 14.57
C THR A 98 24.25 8.92 15.13
N LEU A 99 23.33 8.29 14.43
CA LEU A 99 22.89 6.90 14.70
C LEU A 99 24.07 5.95 14.50
N PRO A 100 24.32 5.01 15.43
CA PRO A 100 25.36 4.00 15.23
C PRO A 100 24.96 3.03 14.12
N SER A 101 25.79 2.90 13.12
CA SER A 101 25.72 1.86 12.09
C SER A 101 26.25 0.54 12.67
N SER A 102 25.49 -0.13 13.47
CA SER A 102 25.58 -1.57 13.77
C SER A 102 24.67 -1.87 14.96
N ILE A 103 23.51 -2.43 14.71
CA ILE A 103 22.84 -3.23 15.74
C ILE A 103 23.45 -4.64 15.61
N GLY A 104 24.57 -4.83 16.29
CA GLY A 104 25.06 -6.15 16.56
C GLY A 104 24.09 -6.87 17.50
N ASN A 105 23.89 -8.17 17.28
CA ASN A 105 23.17 -9.08 18.18
C ASN A 105 23.53 -8.82 19.64
N THR A 106 22.76 -7.97 20.32
CA THR A 106 22.73 -7.95 21.76
C THR A 106 21.60 -8.87 22.19
N ALA A 107 21.95 -9.86 22.97
CA ALA A 107 21.06 -10.81 23.55
C ALA A 107 19.81 -10.12 24.11
N ALA A 108 18.63 -10.63 23.70
CA ALA A 108 17.33 -10.18 24.17
C ALA A 108 17.34 -10.18 25.71
N SER A 109 17.43 -8.99 26.30
CA SER A 109 17.13 -8.84 27.72
C SER A 109 15.61 -9.00 27.84
N SER A 110 15.18 -9.98 28.62
CA SER A 110 13.78 -10.24 28.92
C SER A 110 13.10 -8.97 29.43
N ILE A 111 12.22 -8.41 28.62
CA ILE A 111 11.40 -7.25 28.99
C ILE A 111 10.35 -7.77 29.95
N SER A 112 10.47 -7.43 31.23
CA SER A 112 9.50 -7.82 32.26
C SER A 112 8.19 -7.03 32.04
N GLY A 113 7.11 -7.72 31.62
CA GLY A 113 5.77 -7.14 31.45
C GLY A 113 5.18 -7.34 30.07
N VAL A 114 5.94 -7.80 29.09
CA VAL A 114 5.45 -8.29 27.79
C VAL A 114 5.33 -9.80 27.90
N GLY A 115 4.25 -10.36 27.41
CA GLY A 115 4.09 -11.82 27.39
C GLY A 115 5.29 -12.49 26.76
N SER A 116 5.55 -13.73 27.16
CA SER A 116 6.73 -14.52 26.77
C SER A 116 6.88 -14.76 25.26
N ALA A 117 6.00 -14.20 24.47
CA ALA A 117 5.91 -14.40 23.04
C ALA A 117 6.80 -13.47 22.21
N TRP A 118 7.31 -12.36 22.74
CA TRP A 118 8.17 -11.50 21.94
C TRP A 118 9.64 -11.92 21.98
N SER A 119 10.15 -12.30 20.81
CA SER A 119 11.55 -12.71 20.61
C SER A 119 12.39 -11.66 19.86
N GLY A 120 11.85 -10.44 19.59
CA GLY A 120 12.43 -9.47 18.67
C GLY A 120 12.17 -9.81 17.18
N VAL A 121 11.43 -10.86 16.90
CA VAL A 121 10.98 -11.29 15.57
C VAL A 121 9.47 -11.21 15.54
N ALA A 122 8.89 -10.75 14.45
CA ALA A 122 7.44 -10.57 14.29
C ALA A 122 6.62 -11.87 14.36
N ASP A 123 7.21 -13.02 14.01
CA ASP A 123 6.57 -14.34 14.03
C ASP A 123 6.68 -15.01 15.39
N ASN A 124 5.56 -15.16 16.12
CA ASN A 124 5.47 -15.82 17.42
C ASN A 124 5.37 -17.36 17.33
N ARG A 125 5.99 -17.98 16.37
CA ARG A 125 5.87 -19.41 16.04
C ARG A 125 5.90 -20.32 17.27
N GLY A 126 4.76 -20.94 17.58
CA GLY A 126 4.61 -21.85 18.73
C GLY A 126 4.45 -21.17 20.10
N GLN A 127 4.52 -19.87 20.19
CA GLN A 127 4.46 -19.12 21.45
C GLN A 127 3.16 -18.33 21.54
N LEU A 128 2.16 -18.87 22.26
CA LEU A 128 0.90 -18.19 22.54
C LEU A 128 1.03 -17.41 23.85
N ASP A 129 0.76 -16.11 23.80
CA ASP A 129 0.67 -15.30 25.01
C ASP A 129 -0.69 -15.50 25.69
N THR A 130 -0.68 -16.07 26.88
CA THR A 130 -1.87 -16.30 27.70
C THR A 130 -2.00 -15.31 28.86
N SER A 131 -1.10 -14.34 28.94
CA SER A 131 -1.17 -13.29 29.96
C SER A 131 -2.40 -12.40 29.70
N VAL A 132 -2.88 -11.76 30.75
CA VAL A 132 -4.00 -10.81 30.69
C VAL A 132 -3.63 -9.61 31.53
N HIS A 133 -3.66 -8.43 30.93
CA HIS A 133 -3.39 -7.18 31.64
C HIS A 133 -4.47 -6.94 32.70
N GLU A 134 -4.08 -6.49 33.88
CA GLU A 134 -4.98 -6.32 35.04
C GLU A 134 -6.16 -5.35 34.78
N SER A 135 -5.97 -4.38 33.89
CA SER A 135 -6.99 -3.41 33.49
C SER A 135 -7.95 -3.95 32.42
N ALA A 136 -7.67 -5.12 31.83
CA ALA A 136 -8.53 -5.68 30.80
C ALA A 136 -9.89 -6.09 31.39
N ARG A 137 -10.99 -5.75 30.65
CA ARG A 137 -12.31 -6.23 31.08
C ARG A 137 -12.36 -7.76 31.08
N GLU A 138 -13.25 -8.32 31.86
CA GLU A 138 -13.55 -9.75 31.76
C GLU A 138 -14.05 -10.11 30.36
N LYS A 139 -13.67 -11.30 29.88
CA LYS A 139 -14.16 -11.82 28.60
C LYS A 139 -15.67 -12.02 28.69
N PHE A 140 -16.36 -11.73 27.59
CA PHE A 140 -17.81 -11.95 27.47
C PHE A 140 -18.15 -13.42 27.64
N TYR A 141 -17.23 -14.27 27.23
CA TYR A 141 -17.43 -15.69 27.21
C TYR A 141 -16.28 -16.46 27.90
N ARG A 142 -16.64 -17.46 28.72
CA ARG A 142 -15.71 -18.41 29.34
C ARG A 142 -16.17 -19.82 28.99
N PRO A 143 -15.41 -20.58 28.17
CA PRO A 143 -15.80 -21.93 27.79
C PRO A 143 -16.02 -22.84 28.99
N THR A 144 -17.13 -23.62 28.92
CA THR A 144 -17.47 -24.65 29.88
C THR A 144 -17.67 -25.96 29.15
N GLY A 145 -17.43 -27.09 29.56
CA GLY A 145 -17.66 -28.33 28.79
C GLY A 145 -19.12 -28.46 28.33
N GLY A 146 -19.34 -28.76 27.08
CA GLY A 146 -20.68 -28.96 26.48
C GLY A 146 -21.37 -27.73 25.92
N ASP A 147 -20.62 -26.67 25.66
CA ASP A 147 -21.14 -25.45 25.05
C ASP A 147 -21.67 -25.69 23.63
N SER A 148 -22.78 -25.00 23.29
CA SER A 148 -23.19 -24.82 21.90
C SER A 148 -22.49 -23.64 21.29
N VAL A 149 -22.07 -23.77 20.03
CA VAL A 149 -21.32 -22.73 19.28
C VAL A 149 -22.05 -22.45 17.98
N THR A 150 -22.28 -21.19 17.66
CA THR A 150 -22.77 -20.76 16.34
C THR A 150 -21.65 -19.99 15.64
N VAL A 151 -21.13 -20.58 14.57
CA VAL A 151 -20.14 -20.02 13.66
C VAL A 151 -20.89 -19.43 12.46
N MET A 152 -20.76 -18.15 12.24
CA MET A 152 -21.41 -17.39 11.17
C MET A 152 -20.35 -16.96 10.16
N VAL A 153 -20.47 -17.42 8.91
CA VAL A 153 -19.58 -17.02 7.80
C VAL A 153 -20.40 -16.16 6.84
N TYR A 154 -20.07 -14.90 6.75
CA TYR A 154 -20.68 -13.94 5.82
C TYR A 154 -19.82 -13.88 4.56
N MET A 155 -20.20 -14.65 3.53
CA MET A 155 -19.37 -14.97 2.37
C MET A 155 -19.85 -14.20 1.14
N CYS A 156 -19.21 -13.06 0.86
CA CYS A 156 -19.39 -12.32 -0.37
C CYS A 156 -18.42 -12.86 -1.42
N GLY A 157 -18.91 -13.66 -2.37
CA GLY A 157 -18.05 -14.41 -3.31
C GLY A 157 -17.30 -13.52 -4.31
N THR A 158 -17.91 -12.41 -4.71
CA THR A 158 -17.32 -11.42 -5.62
C THR A 158 -16.66 -12.04 -6.86
N ASP A 159 -15.72 -11.40 -7.48
CA ASP A 159 -14.92 -11.94 -8.58
C ASP A 159 -13.92 -13.03 -8.13
N LEU A 160 -13.58 -13.09 -6.83
CA LEU A 160 -12.82 -14.20 -6.26
C LEU A 160 -13.50 -15.55 -6.53
N GLU A 161 -14.82 -15.59 -6.42
CA GLU A 161 -15.58 -16.79 -6.78
C GLU A 161 -15.85 -16.87 -8.28
N THR A 162 -16.30 -15.78 -8.91
CA THR A 162 -16.66 -15.77 -10.35
C THR A 162 -15.50 -16.23 -11.23
N LYS A 163 -14.27 -15.80 -10.95
CA LYS A 163 -13.09 -16.07 -11.76
C LYS A 163 -12.29 -17.27 -11.26
N HIS A 164 -12.17 -17.44 -9.94
CA HIS A 164 -11.17 -18.33 -9.34
C HIS A 164 -11.76 -19.45 -8.47
N GLY A 165 -13.08 -19.42 -8.19
CA GLY A 165 -13.76 -20.43 -7.38
C GLY A 165 -13.25 -20.52 -5.95
N MET A 166 -12.76 -19.39 -5.38
CA MET A 166 -12.12 -19.38 -4.06
C MET A 166 -13.12 -19.67 -2.96
N ALA A 167 -14.30 -19.01 -2.97
CA ALA A 167 -15.36 -19.29 -2.01
C ALA A 167 -15.85 -20.73 -2.11
N THR A 168 -15.93 -21.30 -3.31
CA THR A 168 -16.27 -22.72 -3.51
C THR A 168 -15.24 -23.65 -2.88
N LYS A 169 -13.93 -23.32 -2.94
CA LYS A 169 -12.88 -24.12 -2.28
C LYS A 169 -13.07 -24.12 -0.77
N ASP A 170 -13.31 -22.97 -0.16
CA ASP A 170 -13.51 -22.84 1.29
C ASP A 170 -14.81 -23.53 1.74
N LEU A 171 -15.88 -23.44 0.95
CA LEU A 171 -17.13 -24.21 1.20
C LEU A 171 -16.85 -25.73 1.18
N ILE A 172 -16.01 -26.23 0.26
CA ILE A 172 -15.59 -27.64 0.21
C ILE A 172 -14.80 -27.99 1.48
N GLU A 173 -13.91 -27.13 1.95
CA GLU A 173 -13.17 -27.34 3.20
C GLU A 173 -14.09 -27.41 4.41
N MET A 174 -15.08 -26.52 4.49
CA MET A 174 -16.10 -26.52 5.53
C MET A 174 -16.91 -27.83 5.50
N THR A 175 -17.24 -28.37 4.31
CA THR A 175 -17.96 -29.65 4.20
C THR A 175 -17.12 -30.85 4.59
N LYS A 176 -15.78 -30.75 4.46
CA LYS A 176 -14.84 -31.81 4.91
C LYS A 176 -14.62 -31.81 6.42
N ALA A 177 -14.95 -30.71 7.11
CA ALA A 177 -14.86 -30.65 8.54
C ALA A 177 -15.85 -31.58 9.23
N ASN A 178 -15.42 -32.22 10.32
CA ASN A 178 -16.30 -33.08 11.12
C ASN A 178 -17.11 -32.23 12.09
N ILE A 179 -18.27 -31.75 11.65
CA ILE A 179 -19.14 -30.85 12.44
C ILE A 179 -20.04 -31.63 13.38
N SER A 180 -19.89 -31.42 14.68
CA SER A 180 -20.73 -32.05 15.72
C SER A 180 -22.08 -31.35 15.89
N SER A 181 -23.02 -32.01 16.58
CA SER A 181 -24.36 -31.46 16.88
C SER A 181 -24.32 -30.18 17.74
N ASN A 182 -23.23 -29.96 18.46
CA ASN A 182 -23.05 -28.76 19.32
C ASN A 182 -22.52 -27.53 18.54
N VAL A 183 -22.14 -27.71 17.27
CA VAL A 183 -21.67 -26.62 16.42
C VAL A 183 -22.67 -26.36 15.28
N ASN A 184 -23.18 -25.16 15.22
CA ASN A 184 -23.97 -24.67 14.10
C ASN A 184 -23.05 -23.86 13.17
N LEU A 185 -22.66 -24.44 12.04
CA LEU A 185 -21.91 -23.74 10.99
C LEU A 185 -22.91 -23.19 9.97
N LEU A 186 -23.04 -21.87 9.92
CA LEU A 186 -23.96 -21.16 9.06
C LEU A 186 -23.22 -20.26 8.08
N VAL A 187 -23.58 -20.33 6.81
CA VAL A 187 -22.95 -19.55 5.75
C VAL A 187 -24.03 -18.77 5.01
N TYR A 188 -23.84 -17.47 4.87
CA TYR A 188 -24.64 -16.62 3.98
C TYR A 188 -23.81 -16.31 2.73
N THR A 189 -24.32 -16.71 1.57
CA THR A 189 -23.64 -16.61 0.27
C THR A 189 -24.28 -15.57 -0.61
N GLY A 190 -23.49 -14.78 -1.32
CA GLY A 190 -23.99 -13.76 -2.24
C GLY A 190 -22.86 -12.99 -2.93
N GLY A 191 -23.19 -11.88 -3.59
CA GLY A 191 -22.25 -10.88 -4.10
C GLY A 191 -21.39 -11.30 -5.30
N THR A 192 -21.64 -12.45 -5.93
CA THR A 192 -20.89 -12.97 -7.09
C THR A 192 -21.78 -13.21 -8.30
N ASN A 193 -21.28 -12.98 -9.49
CA ASN A 193 -22.03 -13.20 -10.73
C ASN A 193 -22.18 -14.70 -11.06
N THR A 194 -21.17 -15.51 -10.75
CA THR A 194 -21.18 -16.95 -11.06
C THR A 194 -20.50 -17.74 -9.96
N TRP A 195 -21.24 -18.64 -9.32
CA TRP A 195 -20.66 -19.65 -8.43
C TRP A 195 -20.06 -20.80 -9.22
N GLN A 196 -18.82 -21.21 -8.88
CA GLN A 196 -18.09 -22.29 -9.52
C GLN A 196 -18.50 -23.69 -9.02
N ASN A 197 -19.69 -23.78 -8.39
CA ASN A 197 -20.29 -25.02 -7.92
C ASN A 197 -21.76 -25.08 -8.32
N SER A 198 -22.37 -26.27 -8.24
CA SER A 198 -23.77 -26.51 -8.61
C SER A 198 -24.74 -26.43 -7.45
N VAL A 199 -24.30 -26.10 -6.23
CA VAL A 199 -25.10 -26.08 -5.01
C VAL A 199 -25.61 -24.68 -4.71
N VAL A 200 -24.73 -23.68 -4.79
CA VAL A 200 -25.06 -22.29 -4.48
C VAL A 200 -25.61 -21.60 -5.72
N SER A 201 -26.71 -20.85 -5.53
CA SER A 201 -27.36 -20.10 -6.60
C SER A 201 -26.57 -18.85 -6.98
N SER A 202 -26.35 -18.66 -8.27
CA SER A 202 -25.86 -17.39 -8.80
C SER A 202 -26.97 -16.32 -8.93
N SER A 203 -28.23 -16.69 -8.72
CA SER A 203 -29.38 -15.78 -8.87
C SER A 203 -29.79 -15.13 -7.56
N ASN A 204 -29.64 -15.80 -6.43
CA ASN A 204 -30.13 -15.37 -5.13
C ASN A 204 -29.02 -15.42 -4.08
N ASN A 205 -29.10 -14.54 -3.08
CA ASN A 205 -28.34 -14.74 -1.85
C ASN A 205 -29.01 -15.84 -1.03
N GLU A 206 -28.22 -16.69 -0.36
CA GLU A 206 -28.75 -17.89 0.29
C GLU A 206 -28.10 -18.15 1.65
N ILE A 207 -28.86 -18.73 2.60
CA ILE A 207 -28.34 -19.17 3.89
C ILE A 207 -28.26 -20.69 3.89
N TYR A 208 -27.09 -21.22 4.24
CA TYR A 208 -26.85 -22.64 4.38
C TYR A 208 -26.43 -23.00 5.80
N ARG A 209 -26.80 -24.20 6.22
CA ARG A 209 -26.16 -24.90 7.34
C ARG A 209 -25.29 -26.00 6.80
N ILE A 210 -24.03 -26.02 7.22
CA ILE A 210 -23.10 -27.12 6.90
C ILE A 210 -23.13 -28.11 8.05
N ALA A 211 -23.54 -29.35 7.76
CA ALA A 211 -23.60 -30.45 8.70
C ALA A 211 -23.55 -31.78 7.93
N ASP A 212 -23.03 -32.82 8.56
CA ASP A 212 -22.93 -34.19 8.01
C ASP A 212 -22.23 -34.23 6.61
N GLY A 213 -21.23 -33.37 6.43
CA GLY A 213 -20.48 -33.24 5.16
C GLY A 213 -21.28 -32.62 4.01
N LYS A 214 -22.36 -31.90 4.28
CA LYS A 214 -23.27 -31.35 3.26
C LYS A 214 -23.63 -29.91 3.57
N MET A 215 -23.93 -29.17 2.50
CA MET A 215 -24.57 -27.84 2.55
C MET A 215 -26.08 -28.05 2.49
N ASN A 216 -26.78 -27.68 3.58
CA ASN A 216 -28.25 -27.77 3.67
C ASN A 216 -28.81 -26.37 3.57
N LYS A 217 -29.50 -26.03 2.47
CA LYS A 217 -30.10 -24.72 2.28
C LYS A 217 -31.22 -24.49 3.28
N LEU A 218 -31.19 -23.37 3.98
CA LEU A 218 -32.17 -22.96 4.99
C LEU A 218 -33.12 -21.88 4.50
N ALA A 219 -32.58 -20.91 3.73
CA ALA A 219 -33.37 -19.79 3.23
C ALA A 219 -32.80 -19.25 1.91
N ASP A 220 -33.70 -18.65 1.12
CA ASP A 220 -33.39 -17.84 -0.06
C ASP A 220 -33.69 -16.37 0.27
N ASP A 221 -32.75 -15.46 -0.04
CA ASP A 221 -32.98 -14.03 -0.03
C ASP A 221 -33.16 -13.53 -1.47
N ASN A 222 -34.34 -13.66 -2.01
CA ASN A 222 -34.69 -13.32 -3.39
C ASN A 222 -34.59 -11.83 -3.71
N SER A 223 -34.42 -10.97 -2.70
CA SER A 223 -34.24 -9.53 -2.89
C SER A 223 -32.82 -9.18 -3.37
N ASN A 224 -31.90 -10.15 -3.29
CA ASN A 224 -30.47 -9.98 -3.65
C ASN A 224 -29.88 -8.68 -3.11
N PRO A 225 -29.98 -8.42 -1.81
CA PRO A 225 -29.43 -7.20 -1.24
C PRO A 225 -27.92 -7.20 -1.36
N SER A 226 -27.35 -6.00 -1.44
CA SER A 226 -25.88 -5.88 -1.45
C SER A 226 -25.27 -6.53 -0.22
N MET A 227 -24.22 -7.32 -0.45
CA MET A 227 -23.40 -7.94 0.61
C MET A 227 -22.54 -6.91 1.36
N THR A 228 -22.40 -5.69 0.83
CA THR A 228 -21.74 -4.58 1.50
C THR A 228 -22.69 -3.59 2.18
N ASP A 229 -24.02 -3.91 2.19
CA ASP A 229 -24.99 -3.17 3.00
C ASP A 229 -24.99 -3.72 4.44
N PRO A 230 -24.72 -2.87 5.47
CA PRO A 230 -24.72 -3.31 6.86
C PRO A 230 -26.05 -3.96 7.31
N ASN A 231 -27.19 -3.56 6.73
CA ASN A 231 -28.48 -4.18 7.05
C ASN A 231 -28.56 -5.63 6.57
N THR A 232 -27.85 -6.00 5.50
CA THR A 232 -27.77 -7.40 5.05
C THR A 232 -27.01 -8.25 6.06
N LEU A 233 -25.90 -7.73 6.58
CA LEU A 233 -25.15 -8.38 7.65
C LEU A 233 -26.00 -8.55 8.92
N VAL A 234 -26.70 -7.50 9.34
CA VAL A 234 -27.62 -7.54 10.50
C VAL A 234 -28.68 -8.63 10.31
N ARG A 235 -29.35 -8.69 9.15
CA ARG A 235 -30.36 -9.72 8.88
C ARG A 235 -29.84 -11.14 8.99
N PHE A 236 -28.64 -11.39 8.48
CA PHE A 236 -27.98 -12.69 8.59
C PHE A 236 -27.69 -13.04 10.05
N ILE A 237 -27.08 -12.12 10.80
CA ILE A 237 -26.76 -12.34 12.22
C ILE A 237 -28.04 -12.58 13.04
N ASP A 238 -29.09 -11.78 12.84
CA ASP A 238 -30.37 -11.96 13.52
C ASP A 238 -31.04 -13.29 13.15
N TYR A 239 -30.93 -13.71 11.87
CA TYR A 239 -31.41 -15.02 11.46
C TYR A 239 -30.73 -16.14 12.24
N CYS A 240 -29.40 -16.08 12.34
CA CYS A 240 -28.59 -17.05 13.08
C CYS A 240 -28.94 -17.04 14.57
N LYS A 241 -28.98 -15.88 15.19
CA LYS A 241 -29.35 -15.70 16.62
C LYS A 241 -30.72 -16.30 16.95
N ASN A 242 -31.72 -16.05 16.12
CA ASN A 242 -33.09 -16.45 16.37
C ASN A 242 -33.34 -17.95 16.12
N ASN A 243 -32.66 -18.54 15.14
CA ASN A 243 -32.88 -19.94 14.75
C ASN A 243 -31.80 -20.91 15.28
N PHE A 244 -30.64 -20.43 15.64
CA PHE A 244 -29.49 -21.21 16.09
C PHE A 244 -28.83 -20.55 17.31
N SER A 245 -29.63 -20.30 18.33
CA SER A 245 -29.15 -19.74 19.60
C SER A 245 -28.13 -20.64 20.24
N ALA A 246 -27.02 -20.05 20.71
CA ALA A 246 -25.89 -20.75 21.25
C ALA A 246 -25.28 -20.01 22.46
N ASN A 247 -24.42 -20.70 23.20
CA ASN A 247 -23.64 -20.10 24.29
C ASN A 247 -22.53 -19.21 23.73
N ARG A 248 -21.95 -19.60 22.57
CA ARG A 248 -20.81 -18.93 21.95
C ARG A 248 -21.16 -18.52 20.53
N TYR A 249 -20.73 -17.33 20.13
CA TYR A 249 -20.90 -16.82 18.77
C TYR A 249 -19.57 -16.40 18.18
N GLN A 250 -19.33 -16.79 16.93
CA GLN A 250 -18.18 -16.44 16.13
C GLN A 250 -18.66 -15.88 14.80
N LEU A 251 -18.08 -14.78 14.34
CA LEU A 251 -18.42 -14.13 13.06
C LEU A 251 -17.18 -14.02 12.20
N ILE A 252 -17.27 -14.49 10.95
CA ILE A 252 -16.20 -14.37 9.95
C ILE A 252 -16.77 -13.64 8.74
N LEU A 253 -16.11 -12.56 8.34
CA LEU A 253 -16.39 -11.81 7.11
C LEU A 253 -15.39 -12.23 6.04
N TRP A 254 -15.89 -12.81 4.96
CA TRP A 254 -15.10 -13.40 3.87
C TRP A 254 -15.27 -12.61 2.58
N ASP A 255 -14.26 -11.91 2.07
CA ASP A 255 -14.22 -11.16 0.81
C ASP A 255 -12.86 -10.47 0.64
N HIS A 256 -12.81 -9.43 -0.19
CA HIS A 256 -11.77 -8.41 -0.23
C HIS A 256 -11.76 -7.55 1.03
N GLY A 257 -10.60 -6.97 1.35
CA GLY A 257 -10.44 -6.02 2.43
C GLY A 257 -9.66 -4.80 1.99
N GLY A 258 -9.89 -3.67 2.64
CA GLY A 258 -9.21 -2.40 2.39
C GLY A 258 -8.79 -1.70 3.69
N GLY A 259 -8.61 -2.49 4.74
CA GLY A 259 -8.16 -2.01 6.04
C GLY A 259 -9.10 -0.98 6.66
N SER A 260 -8.53 -0.07 7.45
CA SER A 260 -9.27 1.02 8.08
C SER A 260 -9.76 2.08 7.08
N VAL A 261 -9.13 2.18 5.94
CA VAL A 261 -9.39 3.24 4.93
C VAL A 261 -10.67 2.98 4.15
N THR A 262 -10.87 1.75 3.70
CA THR A 262 -12.03 1.35 2.89
C THR A 262 -12.98 0.39 3.58
N GLY A 263 -12.46 -0.46 4.48
CA GLY A 263 -13.23 -1.46 5.18
C GLY A 263 -13.33 -2.78 4.42
N TYR A 264 -14.48 -3.42 4.49
CA TYR A 264 -14.74 -4.78 4.01
C TYR A 264 -15.59 -4.78 2.74
N GLY A 265 -15.21 -5.63 1.80
CA GLY A 265 -16.08 -6.17 0.79
C GLY A 265 -16.17 -5.40 -0.53
N TYR A 266 -16.42 -6.18 -1.56
CA TYR A 266 -16.80 -5.74 -2.91
C TYR A 266 -17.90 -6.65 -3.43
N ASP A 267 -19.09 -6.12 -3.66
CA ASP A 267 -20.20 -6.88 -4.22
C ASP A 267 -20.24 -6.72 -5.75
N GLU A 268 -19.84 -7.76 -6.48
CA GLU A 268 -19.78 -7.77 -7.93
C GLU A 268 -21.15 -7.54 -8.61
N LYS A 269 -22.24 -7.95 -7.96
CA LYS A 269 -23.63 -7.70 -8.43
C LYS A 269 -24.12 -6.30 -8.13
N ASN A 270 -23.58 -5.67 -7.09
CA ASN A 270 -23.96 -4.35 -6.62
C ASN A 270 -22.77 -3.41 -6.56
N PRO A 271 -22.01 -3.18 -7.66
CA PRO A 271 -20.72 -2.47 -7.62
C PRO A 271 -20.86 -1.01 -7.13
N ASN A 272 -22.01 -0.40 -7.27
CA ASN A 272 -22.27 0.97 -6.80
C ASN A 272 -22.52 1.07 -5.29
N SER A 273 -22.63 -0.04 -4.55
CA SER A 273 -22.82 -0.01 -3.09
C SER A 273 -21.53 0.37 -2.34
N GLY A 274 -20.38 0.25 -3.00
CA GLY A 274 -19.06 0.45 -2.39
C GLY A 274 -18.77 -0.60 -1.31
N SER A 275 -17.77 -0.31 -0.47
CA SER A 275 -17.36 -1.18 0.64
C SER A 275 -18.10 -0.83 1.92
N MET A 276 -18.17 -1.78 2.86
CA MET A 276 -18.67 -1.57 4.21
C MET A 276 -17.54 -1.03 5.09
N ASN A 277 -17.50 0.28 5.33
CA ASN A 277 -16.48 0.91 6.18
C ASN A 277 -16.61 0.49 7.65
N LEU A 278 -15.60 0.81 8.46
CA LEU A 278 -15.54 0.39 9.88
C LEU A 278 -16.73 0.88 10.70
N ALA A 279 -17.22 2.09 10.45
CA ALA A 279 -18.38 2.63 11.16
C ALA A 279 -19.65 1.82 10.88
N LYS A 280 -19.85 1.39 9.62
CA LYS A 280 -20.98 0.53 9.22
C LYS A 280 -20.85 -0.87 9.82
N ILE A 281 -19.64 -1.46 9.82
CA ILE A 281 -19.39 -2.77 10.46
C ILE A 281 -19.69 -2.68 11.96
N LYS A 282 -19.14 -1.68 12.65
CA LYS A 282 -19.40 -1.40 14.08
C LYS A 282 -20.89 -1.28 14.36
N ALA A 283 -21.62 -0.48 13.57
CA ALA A 283 -23.05 -0.28 13.73
C ALA A 283 -23.83 -1.58 13.54
N ALA A 284 -23.49 -2.39 12.53
CA ALA A 284 -24.15 -3.65 12.25
C ALA A 284 -23.99 -4.64 13.42
N VAL A 285 -22.78 -4.85 13.91
CA VAL A 285 -22.56 -5.77 15.06
C VAL A 285 -23.17 -5.25 16.34
N ALA A 286 -23.17 -3.93 16.56
CA ALA A 286 -23.82 -3.28 17.70
C ALA A 286 -25.35 -3.52 17.73
N GLN A 287 -26.00 -3.38 16.58
CA GLN A 287 -27.45 -3.50 16.44
C GLN A 287 -27.97 -4.89 16.82
N THR A 288 -27.20 -5.95 16.54
CA THR A 288 -27.62 -7.34 16.84
C THR A 288 -27.61 -7.68 18.33
N GLY A 289 -26.87 -6.91 19.15
CA GLY A 289 -26.74 -7.12 20.60
C GLY A 289 -25.99 -8.41 20.98
N ILE A 290 -25.35 -9.09 20.04
CA ILE A 290 -24.50 -10.26 20.31
C ILE A 290 -23.15 -9.81 20.85
N LYS A 291 -22.57 -10.63 21.74
CA LYS A 291 -21.15 -10.58 22.10
C LYS A 291 -20.48 -11.81 21.48
N TYR A 292 -19.35 -11.59 20.85
CA TYR A 292 -18.65 -12.64 20.09
C TYR A 292 -17.41 -13.14 20.84
N ASP A 293 -17.12 -14.43 20.70
CA ASP A 293 -15.83 -14.98 21.08
C ASP A 293 -14.72 -14.29 20.29
N PHE A 294 -14.91 -14.28 18.95
CA PHE A 294 -14.10 -13.50 18.06
C PHE A 294 -14.92 -13.00 16.86
N ILE A 295 -14.47 -11.89 16.28
CA ILE A 295 -14.80 -11.47 14.93
C ILE A 295 -13.55 -11.66 14.09
N GLY A 296 -13.68 -12.39 12.97
CA GLY A 296 -12.61 -12.69 12.05
C GLY A 296 -12.83 -12.05 10.68
N PHE A 297 -11.75 -11.72 10.01
CA PHE A 297 -11.76 -11.26 8.63
C PHE A 297 -10.88 -12.19 7.80
N ASP A 298 -11.51 -13.06 7.03
CA ASP A 298 -10.86 -13.80 5.94
C ASP A 298 -10.83 -12.85 4.74
N ALA A 299 -10.04 -11.81 4.88
CA ALA A 299 -9.98 -10.63 4.01
C ALA A 299 -8.70 -9.82 4.25
N CYS A 300 -8.16 -9.24 3.20
CA CYS A 300 -6.92 -8.47 3.23
C CYS A 300 -6.95 -7.29 4.22
N LEU A 301 -5.83 -6.99 4.88
CA LEU A 301 -5.54 -5.72 5.54
C LEU A 301 -6.39 -5.36 6.78
N MET A 302 -7.21 -6.24 7.30
CA MET A 302 -8.18 -5.89 8.35
C MET A 302 -7.60 -5.93 9.77
N ALA A 303 -6.35 -6.40 9.98
CA ALA A 303 -5.66 -6.32 11.28
C ALA A 303 -5.14 -4.90 11.52
N THR A 304 -6.06 -3.95 11.74
CA THR A 304 -5.72 -2.57 12.05
C THR A 304 -6.11 -2.21 13.49
N THR A 305 -5.37 -1.29 14.08
CA THR A 305 -5.69 -0.72 15.39
C THR A 305 -7.09 -0.12 15.40
N GLU A 306 -7.51 0.51 14.29
CA GLU A 306 -8.85 1.07 14.13
C GLU A 306 -9.94 -0.01 14.11
N THR A 307 -9.72 -1.11 13.38
CA THR A 307 -10.65 -2.26 13.36
C THR A 307 -10.79 -2.86 14.74
N ALA A 308 -9.66 -3.08 15.42
CA ALA A 308 -9.63 -3.63 16.76
C ALA A 308 -10.38 -2.73 17.77
N LEU A 309 -10.14 -1.42 17.74
CA LEU A 309 -10.85 -0.46 18.59
C LEU A 309 -12.36 -0.41 18.27
N ALA A 310 -12.74 -0.40 16.98
CA ALA A 310 -14.13 -0.38 16.55
C ALA A 310 -14.94 -1.59 17.09
N LEU A 311 -14.29 -2.76 17.19
CA LEU A 311 -14.94 -4.02 17.55
C LEU A 311 -14.77 -4.39 19.03
N SER A 312 -13.97 -3.68 19.79
CA SER A 312 -13.57 -4.03 21.18
C SER A 312 -14.72 -4.12 22.20
N ASP A 313 -15.86 -3.47 21.90
CA ASP A 313 -17.07 -3.55 22.73
C ASP A 313 -17.94 -4.76 22.40
N TYR A 314 -17.68 -5.47 21.31
CA TYR A 314 -18.55 -6.49 20.77
C TYR A 314 -17.92 -7.88 20.72
N ALA A 315 -16.62 -7.98 20.65
CA ALA A 315 -15.89 -9.25 20.59
C ALA A 315 -14.80 -9.33 21.67
N ASP A 316 -14.43 -10.55 22.05
CA ASP A 316 -13.29 -10.78 22.93
C ASP A 316 -11.97 -10.77 22.17
N TYR A 317 -11.99 -11.26 20.91
CA TYR A 317 -10.80 -11.31 20.06
C TYR A 317 -11.09 -10.87 18.64
N LEU A 318 -10.06 -10.36 17.96
CA LEU A 318 -9.99 -10.13 16.54
C LEU A 318 -9.00 -11.12 15.92
N ILE A 319 -9.37 -11.72 14.78
CA ILE A 319 -8.46 -12.53 13.96
C ILE A 319 -8.44 -11.90 12.56
N ALA A 320 -7.29 -11.39 12.12
CA ALA A 320 -7.18 -10.69 10.84
C ALA A 320 -5.72 -10.60 10.36
N SER A 321 -5.54 -10.26 9.10
CA SER A 321 -4.25 -10.04 8.46
C SER A 321 -3.90 -8.56 8.35
N GLU A 322 -2.62 -8.20 8.55
CA GLU A 322 -2.08 -6.87 8.25
C GLU A 322 -1.82 -6.70 6.76
N GLU A 323 -1.37 -7.78 6.06
CA GLU A 323 -1.05 -7.79 4.63
C GLU A 323 -2.23 -8.36 3.83
N THR A 324 -2.10 -8.36 2.51
CA THR A 324 -3.00 -9.11 1.64
C THR A 324 -2.93 -10.61 1.96
N GLU A 325 -4.07 -11.28 1.92
CA GLU A 325 -4.12 -12.73 2.10
C GLU A 325 -3.96 -13.46 0.77
N PRO A 326 -3.31 -14.63 0.73
CA PRO A 326 -3.35 -15.52 -0.41
C PRO A 326 -4.79 -15.94 -0.75
N GLY A 327 -5.04 -16.23 -2.03
CA GLY A 327 -6.34 -16.67 -2.51
C GLY A 327 -6.85 -18.00 -1.95
N THR A 328 -6.00 -18.73 -1.21
CA THR A 328 -6.38 -19.95 -0.47
C THR A 328 -7.26 -19.65 0.74
N GLY A 329 -7.26 -18.39 1.25
CA GLY A 329 -8.01 -18.04 2.44
C GLY A 329 -7.61 -18.84 3.68
N TRP A 330 -8.47 -18.82 4.70
CA TRP A 330 -8.28 -19.62 5.91
C TRP A 330 -8.56 -21.10 5.62
N TYR A 331 -7.79 -22.00 6.24
CA TYR A 331 -7.99 -23.44 6.05
C TYR A 331 -9.05 -23.98 7.03
N TYR A 332 -10.32 -24.04 6.58
CA TYR A 332 -11.49 -24.28 7.44
C TYR A 332 -11.58 -25.70 8.02
N THR A 333 -11.05 -26.74 7.35
CA THR A 333 -11.28 -28.14 7.72
C THR A 333 -10.76 -28.47 9.13
N ASN A 334 -9.55 -28.04 9.46
CA ASN A 334 -8.86 -28.47 10.68
C ASN A 334 -9.42 -27.80 11.93
N TRP A 335 -9.50 -26.47 11.94
CA TRP A 335 -9.93 -25.75 13.13
C TRP A 335 -11.42 -25.97 13.42
N LEU A 336 -12.30 -26.08 12.41
CA LEU A 336 -13.71 -26.44 12.59
C LEU A 336 -13.88 -27.84 13.19
N SER A 337 -13.10 -28.83 12.70
CA SER A 337 -13.10 -30.19 13.27
C SER A 337 -12.61 -30.18 14.71
N ASN A 338 -11.61 -29.38 15.03
CA ASN A 338 -11.08 -29.22 16.39
C ASN A 338 -12.10 -28.60 17.32
N LEU A 339 -12.74 -27.47 16.93
CA LEU A 339 -13.86 -26.86 17.66
C LEU A 339 -15.00 -27.87 17.91
N SER A 340 -15.36 -28.62 16.89
CA SER A 340 -16.47 -29.59 16.97
C SER A 340 -16.14 -30.77 17.89
N SER A 341 -14.90 -31.20 17.95
CA SER A 341 -14.47 -32.27 18.86
C SER A 341 -14.40 -31.82 20.33
N ASN A 342 -14.17 -30.53 20.56
CA ASN A 342 -14.08 -29.94 21.89
C ASN A 342 -14.60 -28.51 21.91
N THR A 343 -15.90 -28.33 22.17
CA THR A 343 -16.52 -26.99 22.26
C THR A 343 -16.08 -26.21 23.52
N ALA A 344 -15.32 -26.83 24.43
CA ALA A 344 -14.71 -26.17 25.57
C ALA A 344 -13.31 -25.58 25.26
N ILE A 345 -12.83 -25.73 24.03
CA ILE A 345 -11.55 -25.11 23.61
C ILE A 345 -11.58 -23.59 23.87
N SER A 346 -10.51 -23.05 24.44
CA SER A 346 -10.41 -21.60 24.64
C SER A 346 -10.37 -20.87 23.30
N THR A 347 -10.84 -19.63 23.25
CA THR A 347 -10.78 -18.81 22.03
C THR A 347 -9.32 -18.53 21.65
N LEU A 348 -8.42 -18.43 22.63
CA LEU A 348 -6.96 -18.31 22.40
C LEU A 348 -6.40 -19.53 21.67
N ASP A 349 -6.67 -20.74 22.14
CA ASP A 349 -6.16 -21.97 21.50
C ASP A 349 -6.79 -22.18 20.11
N LEU A 350 -8.07 -21.86 19.97
CA LEU A 350 -8.76 -21.92 18.68
C LEU A 350 -8.19 -20.89 17.69
N GLY A 351 -7.99 -19.64 18.12
CA GLY A 351 -7.40 -18.58 17.32
C GLY A 351 -5.97 -18.91 16.89
N LYS A 352 -5.16 -19.44 17.83
CA LYS A 352 -3.83 -19.96 17.49
C LYS A 352 -3.90 -21.02 16.39
N LYS A 353 -4.86 -21.96 16.50
CA LYS A 353 -5.06 -23.01 15.50
C LYS A 353 -5.42 -22.44 14.12
N ILE A 354 -6.30 -21.43 14.08
CA ILE A 354 -6.67 -20.74 12.82
C ILE A 354 -5.44 -20.10 12.19
N VAL A 355 -4.65 -19.36 12.98
CA VAL A 355 -3.42 -18.70 12.53
C VAL A 355 -2.39 -19.72 12.02
N ASP A 356 -2.16 -20.81 12.76
CA ASP A 356 -1.22 -21.86 12.34
C ASP A 356 -1.67 -22.53 11.04
N ASP A 357 -2.94 -22.94 10.97
CA ASP A 357 -3.46 -23.61 9.78
C ASP A 357 -3.39 -22.70 8.53
N PHE A 358 -3.68 -21.39 8.67
CA PHE A 358 -3.57 -20.43 7.58
C PHE A 358 -2.12 -20.29 7.08
N ILE A 359 -1.17 -20.02 7.97
CA ILE A 359 0.24 -19.83 7.57
C ILE A 359 0.84 -21.11 7.01
N ASP A 360 0.55 -22.27 7.62
CA ASP A 360 1.07 -23.56 7.17
C ASP A 360 0.49 -23.97 5.81
N GLU A 361 -0.81 -23.69 5.55
CA GLU A 361 -1.43 -23.90 4.25
C GLU A 361 -0.90 -22.93 3.20
N SER A 362 -0.77 -21.65 3.52
CA SER A 362 -0.21 -20.64 2.63
C SER A 362 1.23 -20.99 2.21
N ASN A 363 2.07 -21.41 3.16
CA ASN A 363 3.43 -21.86 2.87
C ASN A 363 3.48 -23.09 1.95
N ARG A 364 2.42 -23.90 1.92
CA ARG A 364 2.33 -25.11 1.12
C ARG A 364 1.77 -24.85 -0.29
N SER A 365 0.71 -24.03 -0.37
CA SER A 365 -0.11 -23.84 -1.58
C SER A 365 0.11 -22.48 -2.26
N ALA A 366 0.73 -21.51 -1.58
CA ALA A 366 0.99 -20.16 -2.09
C ALA A 366 2.44 -19.73 -1.76
N ARG A 367 3.39 -20.56 -2.14
CA ARG A 367 4.81 -20.38 -1.78
C ARG A 367 5.35 -19.04 -2.24
N GLY A 368 6.05 -18.36 -1.33
CA GLY A 368 6.68 -17.07 -1.61
C GLY A 368 5.74 -15.87 -1.55
N GLN A 369 4.43 -16.08 -1.39
CA GLN A 369 3.52 -14.97 -1.13
C GLN A 369 3.71 -14.43 0.29
N SER A 370 3.56 -13.11 0.43
CA SER A 370 3.59 -12.45 1.73
C SER A 370 2.31 -12.74 2.51
N THR A 371 2.43 -13.24 3.73
CA THR A 371 1.29 -13.58 4.58
C THR A 371 1.50 -13.13 6.01
N THR A 372 0.44 -12.65 6.65
CA THR A 372 0.38 -12.35 8.08
C THR A 372 -0.97 -12.78 8.61
N LEU A 373 -1.06 -13.25 9.84
CA LEU A 373 -2.33 -13.40 10.55
C LEU A 373 -2.10 -13.29 12.05
N SER A 374 -2.91 -12.48 12.72
CA SER A 374 -2.79 -12.20 14.14
C SER A 374 -4.07 -12.51 14.91
N LEU A 375 -3.90 -12.86 16.18
CA LEU A 375 -4.95 -13.01 17.18
C LEU A 375 -4.79 -11.93 18.24
N VAL A 376 -5.72 -11.00 18.29
CA VAL A 376 -5.67 -9.81 19.14
C VAL A 376 -6.71 -9.87 20.24
N ASP A 377 -6.30 -9.66 21.48
CA ASP A 377 -7.18 -9.53 22.64
C ASP A 377 -7.80 -8.13 22.69
N LEU A 378 -9.06 -8.02 22.33
CA LEU A 378 -9.77 -6.74 22.26
C LEU A 378 -10.10 -6.14 23.64
N ALA A 379 -10.19 -6.97 24.68
CA ALA A 379 -10.41 -6.49 26.03
C ALA A 379 -9.17 -5.79 26.58
N GLU A 380 -8.01 -6.35 26.34
CA GLU A 380 -6.71 -5.77 26.72
C GLU A 380 -6.36 -4.56 25.87
N LEU A 381 -6.53 -4.67 24.53
CA LEU A 381 -6.30 -3.56 23.60
C LEU A 381 -7.10 -2.32 24.03
N LYS A 382 -8.39 -2.48 24.33
CA LYS A 382 -9.24 -1.36 24.74
C LYS A 382 -8.76 -0.71 26.05
N ALA A 383 -8.18 -1.47 26.95
CA ALA A 383 -7.72 -1.01 28.26
C ALA A 383 -6.35 -0.29 28.19
N THR A 384 -5.48 -0.68 27.26
CA THR A 384 -4.06 -0.27 27.29
C THR A 384 -3.68 0.64 26.12
N VAL A 385 -4.16 0.35 24.92
CA VAL A 385 -3.70 1.02 23.68
C VAL A 385 -4.15 2.48 23.57
N PRO A 386 -5.41 2.88 23.88
CA PRO A 386 -5.84 4.25 23.63
C PRO A 386 -4.99 5.32 24.32
N SER A 387 -4.60 5.09 25.59
CA SER A 387 -3.81 6.07 26.33
C SER A 387 -2.37 6.16 25.84
N SER A 388 -1.73 5.05 25.51
CA SER A 388 -0.36 5.02 25.01
C SER A 388 -0.30 5.60 23.58
N LEU A 389 -1.25 5.25 22.72
CA LEU A 389 -1.36 5.83 21.38
C LEU A 389 -1.60 7.35 21.40
N SER A 390 -2.42 7.85 22.34
CA SER A 390 -2.61 9.27 22.58
C SER A 390 -1.31 9.99 22.99
N SER A 391 -0.49 9.35 23.81
CA SER A 391 0.84 9.88 24.18
C SER A 391 1.78 9.91 22.99
N PHE A 392 1.90 8.79 22.26
CA PHE A 392 2.69 8.72 21.03
C PHE A 392 2.28 9.81 20.01
N ALA A 393 0.98 10.02 19.84
CA ALA A 393 0.48 11.05 18.93
C ALA A 393 0.86 12.47 19.36
N ARG A 394 0.80 12.79 20.67
CA ARG A 394 1.25 14.10 21.18
C ARG A 394 2.75 14.30 21.03
N ASP A 395 3.54 13.27 21.31
CA ASP A 395 5.00 13.33 21.17
C ASP A 395 5.38 13.52 19.70
N THR A 396 4.75 12.79 18.79
CA THR A 396 4.92 12.94 17.33
C THR A 396 4.51 14.35 16.86
N ALA A 397 3.38 14.85 17.32
CA ALA A 397 2.94 16.23 17.03
C ALA A 397 3.96 17.27 17.52
N SER A 398 4.55 17.05 18.70
CA SER A 398 5.60 17.91 19.23
C SER A 398 6.87 17.89 18.38
N TYR A 399 7.29 16.76 17.84
CA TYR A 399 8.39 16.71 16.87
C TYR A 399 8.09 17.59 15.65
N ILE A 400 6.88 17.49 15.10
CA ILE A 400 6.46 18.29 13.95
C ILE A 400 6.51 19.79 14.27
N GLU A 401 6.00 20.21 15.44
CA GLU A 401 5.99 21.59 15.89
C GLU A 401 7.40 22.15 16.16
N ASN A 402 8.33 21.30 16.59
CA ASN A 402 9.71 21.66 16.88
C ASN A 402 10.66 21.56 15.67
N ASN A 403 10.13 21.60 14.44
CA ASN A 403 10.89 21.50 13.19
C ASN A 403 11.57 20.14 12.93
N GLU A 404 11.04 19.06 13.49
CA GLU A 404 11.53 17.71 13.30
C GLU A 404 10.60 16.85 12.41
N TYR A 405 9.83 17.48 11.51
CA TYR A 405 8.96 16.77 10.56
C TYR A 405 9.72 15.71 9.76
N SER A 406 10.96 15.98 9.33
CA SER A 406 11.80 15.01 8.61
C SER A 406 12.01 13.73 9.40
N LYS A 407 12.19 13.79 10.73
CA LYS A 407 12.29 12.62 11.60
C LYS A 407 11.04 11.75 11.51
N VAL A 408 9.86 12.37 11.57
CA VAL A 408 8.57 11.67 11.47
C VAL A 408 8.36 11.08 10.06
N SER A 409 8.67 11.84 9.01
CA SER A 409 8.59 11.38 7.62
C SER A 409 9.50 10.17 7.36
N TYR A 410 10.73 10.19 7.88
CA TYR A 410 11.63 9.04 7.78
C TYR A 410 11.14 7.82 8.56
N ALA A 411 10.66 8.01 9.79
CA ALA A 411 10.10 6.90 10.55
C ALA A 411 8.95 6.24 9.78
N ARG A 412 8.05 7.08 9.19
CA ARG A 412 6.94 6.62 8.35
C ARG A 412 7.41 5.83 7.13
N THR A 413 8.38 6.35 6.38
CA THR A 413 8.86 5.70 5.14
C THR A 413 9.71 4.46 5.39
N ALA A 414 10.39 4.39 6.53
CA ALA A 414 11.16 3.22 6.97
C ALA A 414 10.30 2.11 7.58
N SER A 415 9.04 2.40 7.91
CA SER A 415 8.14 1.43 8.52
C SER A 415 7.61 0.42 7.52
N ARG A 416 7.32 -0.80 8.00
CA ARG A 416 6.64 -1.83 7.22
C ARG A 416 5.29 -1.29 6.76
N GLU A 417 5.12 -1.10 5.47
CA GLU A 417 3.88 -0.69 4.83
C GLU A 417 3.24 -1.89 4.13
N PHE A 418 1.94 -2.07 4.31
CA PHE A 418 1.17 -3.17 3.74
C PHE A 418 0.46 -2.75 2.45
N ALA A 419 0.30 -3.70 1.53
CA ALA A 419 -0.27 -3.47 0.19
C ALA A 419 0.28 -2.19 -0.48
N LYS A 420 1.59 -2.02 -0.45
CA LYS A 420 2.30 -0.77 -0.82
C LYS A 420 1.96 -0.29 -2.23
N SER A 421 1.71 -1.22 -3.18
CA SER A 421 1.30 -0.91 -4.56
C SER A 421 -0.05 -0.21 -4.66
N SER A 422 -0.90 -0.36 -3.64
CA SER A 422 -2.27 0.17 -3.63
C SER A 422 -2.38 1.52 -2.92
N ASN A 423 -1.27 2.04 -2.38
CA ASN A 423 -1.19 3.34 -1.71
C ASN A 423 -2.29 3.53 -0.65
N ILE A 424 -2.43 2.55 0.25
CA ILE A 424 -3.41 2.59 1.35
C ILE A 424 -2.89 3.40 2.53
N ASP A 425 -1.58 3.58 2.63
CA ASP A 425 -0.93 4.30 3.74
C ASP A 425 -1.14 3.62 5.10
N GLN A 426 -1.06 2.28 5.12
CA GLN A 426 -1.23 1.45 6.30
C GLN A 426 0.12 0.83 6.68
N VAL A 427 0.59 1.09 7.90
CA VAL A 427 1.90 0.64 8.40
C VAL A 427 1.77 -0.13 9.70
N ASP A 428 2.72 -1.03 9.97
CA ASP A 428 2.80 -1.69 11.27
C ASP A 428 3.06 -0.66 12.38
N LEU A 429 2.21 -0.68 13.42
CA LEU A 429 2.26 0.32 14.46
C LEU A 429 3.49 0.17 15.36
N VAL A 430 3.89 -1.04 15.71
CA VAL A 430 5.09 -1.29 16.53
C VAL A 430 6.34 -0.83 15.80
N ASN A 431 6.45 -1.17 14.51
CA ASN A 431 7.58 -0.77 13.69
C ASN A 431 7.65 0.76 13.48
N LEU A 432 6.50 1.42 13.32
CA LEU A 432 6.41 2.88 13.22
C LEU A 432 6.90 3.56 14.51
N VAL A 433 6.39 3.13 15.66
CA VAL A 433 6.80 3.69 16.97
C VAL A 433 8.29 3.46 17.21
N TYR A 434 8.77 2.24 16.93
CA TYR A 434 10.19 1.92 17.09
C TYR A 434 11.09 2.77 16.17
N ASN A 435 10.71 2.96 14.92
CA ASN A 435 11.48 3.80 13.99
C ASN A 435 11.54 5.26 14.42
N LEU A 436 10.51 5.77 15.08
CA LEU A 436 10.46 7.14 15.56
C LEU A 436 11.20 7.33 16.89
N GLU A 437 10.96 6.44 17.86
CA GLU A 437 11.39 6.62 19.25
C GLU A 437 12.71 5.89 19.56
N GLN A 438 13.09 4.89 18.75
CA GLN A 438 14.27 4.03 18.97
C GLN A 438 14.30 3.41 20.36
N ASN A 439 13.13 3.09 20.93
CA ASN A 439 12.95 2.57 22.28
C ASN A 439 11.98 1.37 22.26
N GLU A 440 12.51 0.18 22.42
CA GLU A 440 11.72 -1.06 22.50
C GLU A 440 10.76 -1.09 23.70
N ASN A 441 11.04 -0.32 24.74
CA ASN A 441 10.21 -0.23 25.94
C ASN A 441 9.18 0.92 25.89
N ASP A 442 8.94 1.48 24.71
CA ASP A 442 7.91 2.50 24.54
C ASP A 442 6.54 1.95 24.99
N PRO A 443 5.74 2.71 25.75
CA PRO A 443 4.45 2.25 26.25
C PRO A 443 3.47 1.82 25.14
N THR A 444 3.56 2.41 23.95
CA THR A 444 2.71 2.05 22.81
C THR A 444 3.11 0.68 22.27
N ILE A 445 4.42 0.45 22.09
CA ILE A 445 4.95 -0.86 21.70
C ILE A 445 4.49 -1.92 22.69
N GLN A 446 4.69 -1.68 23.98
CA GLN A 446 4.35 -2.65 25.03
C GLN A 446 2.85 -2.96 25.07
N SER A 447 1.98 -1.94 24.90
CA SER A 447 0.54 -2.15 24.91
C SER A 447 0.03 -2.91 23.69
N ILE A 448 0.60 -2.67 22.50
CA ILE A 448 0.26 -3.43 21.30
C ILE A 448 0.73 -4.88 21.42
N LEU A 449 1.99 -5.10 21.80
CA LEU A 449 2.54 -6.45 21.96
C LEU A 449 1.81 -7.25 23.04
N GLY A 450 1.37 -6.59 24.12
CA GLY A 450 0.54 -7.21 25.14
C GLY A 450 -0.85 -7.63 24.64
N ALA A 451 -1.45 -6.83 23.76
CA ALA A 451 -2.76 -7.11 23.17
C ALA A 451 -2.71 -8.17 22.05
N VAL A 452 -1.60 -8.27 21.30
CA VAL A 452 -1.40 -9.29 20.26
C VAL A 452 -0.97 -10.61 20.91
N LYS A 453 -1.91 -11.54 21.05
CA LYS A 453 -1.69 -12.80 21.75
C LYS A 453 -0.96 -13.86 20.94
N TYR A 454 -1.12 -13.80 19.64
CA TYR A 454 -0.44 -14.67 18.70
C TYR A 454 -0.33 -14.01 17.34
N ASN A 455 0.83 -14.07 16.74
CA ASN A 455 1.08 -13.53 15.41
C ASN A 455 1.99 -14.47 14.63
N ARG A 456 1.67 -14.76 13.38
CA ARG A 456 2.56 -15.47 12.47
C ARG A 456 2.64 -14.79 11.12
N THR A 457 3.80 -14.88 10.52
CA THR A 457 4.10 -14.30 9.20
C THR A 457 4.83 -15.30 8.31
N SER A 458 4.80 -15.09 7.00
CA SER A 458 5.75 -15.73 6.09
C SER A 458 7.17 -15.18 6.29
N SER A 459 8.19 -15.92 5.86
CA SER A 459 9.59 -15.55 6.07
C SER A 459 10.00 -14.22 5.44
N ASN A 460 9.32 -13.80 4.37
CA ASN A 460 9.52 -12.52 3.69
C ASN A 460 8.79 -11.33 4.33
N MET A 461 8.05 -11.54 5.42
CA MET A 461 7.30 -10.51 6.16
C MET A 461 7.97 -10.20 7.50
N SER A 462 9.09 -9.46 7.47
CA SER A 462 9.70 -8.89 8.67
C SER A 462 9.01 -7.60 9.11
N ASN A 463 9.15 -7.24 10.38
CA ASN A 463 8.58 -6.02 10.97
C ASN A 463 7.03 -5.93 10.88
N SER A 464 6.35 -7.07 10.98
CA SER A 464 4.89 -7.19 11.06
C SER A 464 4.54 -7.78 12.42
N TYR A 465 4.03 -6.95 13.33
CA TYR A 465 3.81 -7.31 14.75
C TYR A 465 2.34 -7.54 15.08
N GLY A 466 1.49 -7.63 14.07
CA GLY A 466 0.11 -8.10 14.17
C GLY A 466 -0.95 -7.00 14.21
N LEU A 467 -0.58 -5.72 14.28
CA LEU A 467 -1.52 -4.60 14.13
C LEU A 467 -0.90 -3.43 13.39
N SER A 468 -1.52 -3.08 12.29
CA SER A 468 -1.22 -1.88 11.51
C SER A 468 -2.04 -0.67 11.97
N ILE A 469 -1.68 0.51 11.44
CA ILE A 469 -2.41 1.75 11.61
C ILE A 469 -2.31 2.59 10.33
N TYR A 470 -3.34 3.38 10.02
CA TYR A 470 -3.27 4.36 8.95
C TYR A 470 -2.38 5.53 9.32
N PHE A 471 -1.39 5.85 8.48
CA PHE A 471 -0.56 7.04 8.59
C PHE A 471 -0.35 7.63 7.19
N PRO A 472 -0.90 8.84 6.87
CA PRO A 472 -0.90 9.38 5.52
C PRO A 472 0.51 9.62 4.99
N TYR A 473 0.74 9.32 3.73
CA TYR A 473 1.98 9.63 3.02
C TYR A 473 1.80 9.74 1.50
N LYS A 474 1.16 8.76 0.87
CA LYS A 474 1.00 8.71 -0.59
C LYS A 474 -0.34 9.26 -1.07
N LYS A 475 -1.40 9.13 -0.26
CA LYS A 475 -2.77 9.50 -0.63
C LYS A 475 -3.39 10.47 0.38
N LEU A 476 -2.93 11.74 0.36
CA LEU A 476 -3.45 12.79 1.23
C LEU A 476 -4.97 13.01 1.08
N SER A 477 -5.53 12.72 -0.10
CA SER A 477 -6.99 12.81 -0.34
C SER A 477 -7.83 11.87 0.55
N LYS A 478 -7.21 10.90 1.24
CA LYS A 478 -7.90 9.99 2.16
C LYS A 478 -7.94 10.51 3.60
N VAL A 479 -7.20 11.57 3.94
CA VAL A 479 -7.07 12.08 5.32
C VAL A 479 -8.43 12.47 5.90
N ASP A 480 -9.24 13.25 5.20
CA ASP A 480 -10.55 13.67 5.69
C ASP A 480 -11.50 12.51 5.95
N ARG A 481 -11.47 11.49 5.07
CA ARG A 481 -12.23 10.23 5.28
C ARG A 481 -11.79 9.52 6.56
N MET A 482 -10.48 9.44 6.80
CA MET A 482 -9.96 8.79 8.00
C MET A 482 -10.27 9.58 9.27
N VAL A 483 -10.19 10.89 9.23
CA VAL A 483 -10.62 11.78 10.33
C VAL A 483 -12.10 11.53 10.69
N GLN A 484 -12.97 11.42 9.69
CA GLN A 484 -14.36 11.06 9.91
C GLN A 484 -14.50 9.65 10.51
N THR A 485 -13.79 8.66 9.95
CA THR A 485 -13.80 7.28 10.46
C THR A 485 -13.39 7.25 11.93
N TYR A 486 -12.35 7.97 12.34
CA TYR A 486 -11.89 8.03 13.73
C TYR A 486 -12.97 8.60 14.67
N GLY A 487 -13.67 9.65 14.23
CA GLY A 487 -14.83 10.17 14.97
C GLY A 487 -15.94 9.14 15.14
N ASP A 488 -16.30 8.44 14.06
CA ASP A 488 -17.39 7.46 14.03
C ASP A 488 -17.08 6.22 14.90
N ILE A 489 -15.83 5.75 14.91
CA ILE A 489 -15.43 4.61 15.76
C ILE A 489 -15.11 5.00 17.20
N GLY A 490 -14.99 6.29 17.48
CA GLY A 490 -14.64 6.81 18.82
C GLY A 490 -13.17 6.69 19.17
N MET A 491 -12.27 6.81 18.20
CA MET A 491 -10.82 6.86 18.42
C MET A 491 -10.41 8.19 19.03
N ASP A 492 -9.28 8.19 19.74
CA ASP A 492 -8.74 9.37 20.40
C ASP A 492 -8.41 10.51 19.42
N SER A 493 -8.71 11.75 19.82
CA SER A 493 -8.53 12.92 18.96
C SER A 493 -7.07 13.35 18.76
N GLU A 494 -6.14 12.94 19.64
CA GLU A 494 -4.73 13.33 19.52
C GLU A 494 -4.08 12.71 18.28
N TYR A 495 -4.41 11.43 18.00
CA TYR A 495 -3.94 10.79 16.77
C TYR A 495 -4.51 11.48 15.53
N THR A 496 -5.78 11.85 15.54
CA THR A 496 -6.42 12.62 14.47
C THR A 496 -5.71 13.95 14.21
N LYS A 497 -5.41 14.70 15.26
CA LYS A 497 -4.69 15.99 15.16
C LYS A 497 -3.29 15.80 14.58
N MET A 498 -2.57 14.81 15.05
CA MET A 498 -1.21 14.50 14.59
C MET A 498 -1.16 14.19 13.09
N ILE A 499 -2.04 13.33 12.58
CA ILE A 499 -2.07 13.02 11.14
C ILE A 499 -2.49 14.24 10.29
N GLN A 500 -3.36 15.13 10.80
CA GLN A 500 -3.72 16.38 10.14
C GLN A 500 -2.54 17.36 10.08
N GLN A 501 -1.74 17.47 11.15
CA GLN A 501 -0.51 18.26 11.16
C GLN A 501 0.51 17.73 10.15
N PHE A 502 0.76 16.43 10.18
CA PHE A 502 1.68 15.76 9.25
C PHE A 502 1.25 15.98 7.79
N ALA A 503 -0.01 15.69 7.48
CA ALA A 503 -0.57 15.85 6.13
C ALA A 503 -0.53 17.31 5.65
N THR A 504 -0.72 18.28 6.54
CA THR A 504 -0.65 19.70 6.20
C THR A 504 0.76 20.12 5.79
N LEU A 505 1.79 19.71 6.54
CA LEU A 505 3.18 19.98 6.15
C LEU A 505 3.56 19.28 4.87
N GLN A 506 3.12 18.03 4.68
CA GLN A 506 3.35 17.28 3.47
C GLN A 506 2.72 17.97 2.25
N ALA A 507 1.43 18.34 2.32
CA ALA A 507 0.75 19.07 1.25
C ALA A 507 1.43 20.41 0.94
N SER A 508 1.88 21.13 2.00
CA SER A 508 2.60 22.39 1.87
C SER A 508 3.97 22.23 1.20
N GLY A 509 4.68 21.15 1.49
CA GLY A 509 5.91 20.79 0.80
C GLY A 509 5.66 20.35 -0.64
N GLN A 510 4.58 19.61 -0.90
CA GLN A 510 4.23 19.14 -2.25
C GLN A 510 3.81 20.29 -3.17
N ILE A 511 3.05 21.27 -2.71
CA ILE A 511 2.65 22.41 -3.56
C ILE A 511 3.87 23.26 -3.97
N VAL A 512 4.90 23.29 -3.14
CA VAL A 512 6.17 23.97 -3.44
C VAL A 512 7.08 23.11 -4.30
N GLY A 513 7.15 21.80 -4.04
CA GLY A 513 8.00 20.84 -4.73
C GLY A 513 7.43 20.35 -6.07
N GLY A 514 6.13 20.51 -6.31
CA GLY A 514 5.45 20.14 -7.57
C GLY A 514 4.84 18.74 -7.60
N GLY A 515 4.92 17.96 -6.49
CA GLY A 515 4.32 16.64 -6.38
C GLY A 515 5.05 15.54 -7.17
N GLU A 516 4.32 14.52 -7.62
CA GLU A 516 4.87 13.45 -8.46
C GLU A 516 5.01 13.90 -9.92
N THR A 517 6.13 13.56 -10.53
CA THR A 517 6.45 13.87 -11.93
C THR A 517 6.89 12.62 -12.68
N THR A 518 6.87 12.67 -14.02
CA THR A 518 7.25 11.54 -14.90
C THR A 518 8.70 11.64 -15.36
N PRO A 519 9.36 10.52 -15.70
CA PRO A 519 10.75 10.50 -16.13
C PRO A 519 10.98 11.11 -17.52
N ALA A 520 9.97 11.13 -18.38
CA ALA A 520 10.15 11.48 -19.79
C ALA A 520 10.59 12.93 -20.02
N ASN A 521 10.24 13.85 -19.12
CA ASN A 521 10.68 15.26 -19.19
C ASN A 521 12.20 15.43 -19.08
N THR A 522 12.92 14.45 -18.53
CA THR A 522 14.38 14.54 -18.31
C THR A 522 15.18 14.39 -19.59
N VAL A 523 14.62 13.69 -20.58
CA VAL A 523 15.30 13.39 -21.85
C VAL A 523 15.26 14.55 -22.82
N THR A 524 14.23 15.38 -22.74
CA THR A 524 14.03 16.54 -23.64
C THR A 524 14.82 17.78 -23.23
N GLY A 525 15.54 17.73 -22.10
CA GLY A 525 16.24 18.90 -21.53
C GLY A 525 15.28 19.95 -20.91
N ASN A 526 13.99 19.68 -20.92
CA ASN A 526 13.01 20.46 -20.18
C ASN A 526 12.95 19.95 -18.73
N TYR A 527 13.98 20.33 -17.95
CA TYR A 527 14.09 20.03 -16.52
C TYR A 527 13.00 20.73 -15.70
N GLN A 528 11.76 20.56 -16.04
CA GLN A 528 10.66 20.91 -15.16
C GLN A 528 10.26 19.65 -14.34
N GLY A 529 11.25 19.04 -13.72
CA GLY A 529 11.04 18.45 -12.43
C GLY A 529 10.87 19.61 -11.48
N SER A 530 9.70 19.79 -10.97
CA SER A 530 9.27 20.83 -10.05
C SER A 530 9.88 22.22 -10.30
N THR A 531 9.05 23.20 -10.40
CA THR A 531 9.37 24.63 -10.45
C THR A 531 10.15 25.13 -9.22
N SER A 532 10.57 24.25 -8.31
CA SER A 532 11.17 24.58 -7.01
C SER A 532 12.50 25.34 -7.04
N GLY A 533 13.25 25.26 -8.14
CA GLY A 533 14.51 26.02 -8.27
C GLY A 533 14.33 27.52 -8.60
N SER A 534 13.13 27.94 -9.00
CA SER A 534 12.87 29.31 -9.48
C SER A 534 11.93 30.14 -8.62
N PHE A 535 11.26 29.55 -7.62
CA PHE A 535 10.37 30.32 -6.74
C PHE A 535 11.17 31.17 -5.74
N SER A 536 10.85 32.46 -5.69
CA SER A 536 11.29 33.31 -4.59
C SER A 536 10.58 32.91 -3.27
N ALA A 537 11.13 33.32 -2.13
CA ALA A 537 10.48 33.12 -0.85
C ALA A 537 9.05 33.69 -0.82
N ALA A 538 8.82 34.83 -1.49
CA ALA A 538 7.50 35.44 -1.59
C ALA A 538 6.51 34.62 -2.42
N ASP A 539 6.97 33.93 -3.47
CA ASP A 539 6.12 33.05 -4.27
C ASP A 539 5.71 31.81 -3.47
N ILE A 540 6.65 31.23 -2.71
CA ILE A 540 6.41 30.09 -1.80
C ILE A 540 5.42 30.49 -0.70
N ASP A 541 5.60 31.67 -0.09
CA ASP A 541 4.67 32.20 0.90
C ASP A 541 3.26 32.33 0.33
N SER A 542 3.14 32.82 -0.91
CA SER A 542 1.85 32.97 -1.59
C SER A 542 1.20 31.63 -1.90
N LEU A 543 1.96 30.63 -2.34
CA LEU A 543 1.46 29.29 -2.62
C LEU A 543 0.93 28.60 -1.35
N ILE A 544 1.73 28.60 -0.29
CA ILE A 544 1.33 28.01 1.00
C ILE A 544 0.11 28.73 1.58
N ALA A 545 0.08 30.07 1.55
CA ALA A 545 -1.07 30.84 2.00
C ALA A 545 -2.33 30.52 1.18
N SER A 546 -2.19 30.32 -0.13
CA SER A 546 -3.30 29.96 -1.01
C SER A 546 -3.80 28.54 -0.76
N LEU A 547 -2.91 27.58 -0.48
CA LEU A 547 -3.26 26.23 -0.07
C LEU A 547 -4.05 26.25 1.25
N ILE A 548 -3.52 26.90 2.27
CA ILE A 548 -4.10 26.96 3.61
C ILE A 548 -5.46 27.67 3.62
N SER A 549 -5.62 28.74 2.81
CA SER A 549 -6.91 29.44 2.68
C SER A 549 -7.93 28.72 1.79
N GLY A 550 -7.53 27.63 1.13
CA GLY A 550 -8.39 26.92 0.17
C GLY A 550 -8.64 27.68 -1.13
N SER A 551 -7.79 28.68 -1.46
CA SER A 551 -7.92 29.51 -2.66
C SER A 551 -7.11 29.03 -3.87
N LEU A 552 -6.42 27.89 -3.75
CA LEU A 552 -5.71 27.27 -4.87
C LEU A 552 -6.67 26.81 -5.98
N SER A 553 -6.17 26.85 -7.21
CA SER A 553 -6.91 26.32 -8.36
C SER A 553 -7.06 24.79 -8.25
N SER A 554 -8.14 24.25 -8.82
CA SER A 554 -8.35 22.78 -8.87
C SER A 554 -7.21 22.07 -9.60
N GLU A 555 -6.57 22.70 -10.58
CA GLU A 555 -5.41 22.16 -11.29
C GLU A 555 -4.18 22.06 -10.37
N SER A 556 -3.91 23.08 -9.56
CA SER A 556 -2.81 23.05 -8.60
C SER A 556 -3.02 21.99 -7.50
N LEU A 557 -4.26 21.82 -7.04
CA LEU A 557 -4.60 20.77 -6.09
C LEU A 557 -4.44 19.38 -6.72
N ALA A 558 -4.89 19.20 -7.96
CA ALA A 558 -4.77 17.92 -8.67
C ALA A 558 -3.31 17.49 -8.85
N ASN A 559 -2.37 18.43 -9.04
CA ASN A 559 -0.93 18.14 -9.14
C ASN A 559 -0.34 17.50 -7.88
N ILE A 560 -0.97 17.69 -6.73
CA ILE A 560 -0.59 17.04 -5.46
C ILE A 560 -1.61 15.97 -5.01
N GLY A 561 -2.44 15.48 -5.95
CA GLY A 561 -3.42 14.42 -5.70
C GLY A 561 -4.59 14.82 -4.80
N LEU A 562 -4.90 16.12 -4.68
CA LEU A 562 -6.01 16.66 -3.90
C LEU A 562 -7.07 17.29 -4.82
N ASP A 563 -8.25 17.47 -4.26
CA ASP A 563 -9.34 18.24 -4.81
C ASP A 563 -10.00 19.11 -3.72
N THR A 564 -10.95 19.95 -4.10
CA THR A 564 -11.62 20.87 -3.16
C THR A 564 -12.43 20.16 -2.07
N SER A 565 -12.76 18.88 -2.23
CA SER A 565 -13.50 18.08 -1.24
C SER A 565 -12.59 17.33 -0.26
N SER A 566 -11.30 17.25 -0.55
CA SER A 566 -10.30 16.47 0.21
C SER A 566 -9.26 17.34 0.95
N ILE A 567 -9.56 18.62 1.20
CA ILE A 567 -8.67 19.58 1.88
C ILE A 567 -9.18 20.04 3.25
N GLY A 568 -10.16 19.35 3.82
CA GLY A 568 -10.75 19.68 5.13
C GLY A 568 -9.73 19.62 6.26
N PHE A 569 -8.75 18.72 6.21
CA PHE A 569 -7.68 18.60 7.19
C PHE A 569 -6.82 19.87 7.34
N LEU A 570 -6.69 20.67 6.28
CA LEU A 570 -5.96 21.94 6.32
C LEU A 570 -6.61 22.96 7.26
N GLN A 571 -7.92 22.87 7.48
CA GLN A 571 -8.65 23.77 8.38
C GLN A 571 -8.40 23.44 9.86
N ASN A 572 -8.01 22.19 10.15
CA ASN A 572 -7.77 21.68 11.50
C ASN A 572 -6.29 21.29 11.71
N ARG A 573 -5.39 22.01 11.09
CA ARG A 573 -3.95 21.71 11.03
C ARG A 573 -3.19 21.81 12.36
N ASN A 574 -3.77 22.45 13.38
CA ASN A 574 -3.18 22.66 14.72
C ASN A 574 -1.78 23.29 14.73
N MET A 575 -1.42 24.00 13.66
CA MET A 575 -0.15 24.70 13.49
C MET A 575 -0.38 26.11 12.95
N SER A 576 0.56 27.03 13.26
CA SER A 576 0.50 28.37 12.68
C SER A 576 0.97 28.36 11.22
N ASP A 577 0.40 29.25 10.41
CA ASP A 577 0.81 29.43 9.01
C ASP A 577 2.30 29.83 8.90
N GLU A 578 2.79 30.58 9.88
CA GLU A 578 4.19 31.00 9.97
C GLU A 578 5.11 29.81 10.21
N THR A 579 4.74 28.88 11.10
CA THR A 579 5.51 27.64 11.37
C THR A 579 5.60 26.79 10.11
N ILE A 580 4.48 26.57 9.42
CA ILE A 580 4.43 25.77 8.17
C ILE A 580 5.34 26.41 7.11
N ARG A 581 5.22 27.71 6.86
CA ARG A 581 6.03 28.43 5.87
C ARG A 581 7.52 28.37 6.17
N ASN A 582 7.89 28.69 7.42
CA ASN A 582 9.29 28.69 7.83
C ASN A 582 9.91 27.30 7.71
N TYR A 583 9.16 26.25 8.07
CA TYR A 583 9.64 24.88 7.92
C TYR A 583 9.89 24.53 6.44
N VAL A 584 8.92 24.71 5.57
CA VAL A 584 9.02 24.36 4.14
C VAL A 584 10.11 25.19 3.44
N LEU A 585 10.26 26.49 3.78
CA LEU A 585 11.33 27.32 3.22
C LEU A 585 12.72 26.81 3.57
N SER A 586 12.91 26.30 4.79
CA SER A 586 14.21 25.86 5.30
C SER A 586 14.53 24.40 4.96
N ASN A 587 13.53 23.57 4.67
CA ASN A 587 13.66 22.14 4.51
C ASN A 587 13.07 21.67 3.16
N ARG A 588 13.75 21.98 2.08
CA ARG A 588 13.38 21.55 0.73
C ARG A 588 14.59 21.09 -0.06
N LEU A 589 14.42 20.09 -0.89
CA LEU A 589 15.45 19.63 -1.82
C LEU A 589 15.59 20.66 -2.96
N ASP A 590 16.82 21.10 -3.23
CA ASP A 590 17.15 21.95 -4.38
C ASP A 590 17.41 21.08 -5.62
N ALA A 591 16.41 20.92 -6.48
CA ALA A 591 16.49 20.12 -7.68
C ALA A 591 17.63 20.56 -8.63
N SER A 592 18.07 21.82 -8.59
CA SER A 592 19.18 22.31 -9.43
C SER A 592 20.52 21.64 -9.12
N LYS A 593 20.62 21.01 -7.94
CA LYS A 593 21.83 20.26 -7.51
C LYS A 593 21.84 18.81 -7.99
N LEU A 594 20.73 18.29 -8.48
CA LEU A 594 20.64 16.94 -9.04
C LEU A 594 21.23 16.92 -10.47
N GLN A 595 22.44 17.41 -10.62
CA GLN A 595 23.18 17.49 -11.89
C GLN A 595 24.40 16.58 -11.85
N TRP A 596 24.62 15.86 -12.94
CA TRP A 596 25.79 15.02 -13.09
C TRP A 596 27.05 15.88 -13.20
N THR A 597 27.99 15.64 -12.30
CA THR A 597 29.34 16.18 -12.38
C THR A 597 30.24 15.19 -13.11
N ASP A 598 31.28 15.66 -13.70
CA ASP A 598 32.35 14.89 -14.36
C ASP A 598 31.90 14.00 -15.53
N ARG A 599 31.69 14.63 -16.69
CA ARG A 599 31.28 13.93 -17.94
C ARG A 599 32.39 13.05 -18.55
N TYR A 600 33.62 13.09 -18.00
CA TYR A 600 34.79 12.35 -18.51
C TYR A 600 35.15 11.11 -17.68
N SER A 601 34.55 10.94 -16.51
CA SER A 601 34.65 9.76 -15.66
C SER A 601 33.24 9.16 -15.40
N THR A 602 33.05 8.37 -14.34
CA THR A 602 31.71 7.95 -13.89
C THR A 602 30.94 9.18 -13.40
N PRO A 603 29.80 9.53 -14.02
CA PRO A 603 29.02 10.68 -13.60
C PRO A 603 28.55 10.53 -12.15
N LYS A 604 28.56 11.63 -11.40
CA LYS A 604 28.26 11.65 -9.97
C LYS A 604 27.30 12.77 -9.61
N ILE A 605 26.52 12.56 -8.55
CA ILE A 605 25.73 13.60 -7.87
C ILE A 605 26.31 13.81 -6.48
N HIS A 606 26.66 15.05 -6.20
CA HIS A 606 27.16 15.50 -4.92
C HIS A 606 26.09 16.32 -4.21
N LEU A 607 25.68 15.87 -3.01
CA LEU A 607 24.79 16.61 -2.10
C LEU A 607 25.48 16.72 -0.73
N SER A 608 25.26 17.85 -0.04
CA SER A 608 25.68 17.99 1.36
C SER A 608 24.90 17.02 2.27
N GLU A 609 25.37 16.88 3.51
CA GLU A 609 24.66 16.02 4.49
C GLU A 609 23.24 16.52 4.76
N GLU A 610 23.04 17.85 4.82
CA GLU A 610 21.73 18.47 5.00
C GLU A 610 20.79 18.17 3.81
N GLU A 611 21.33 18.16 2.59
CA GLU A 611 20.55 17.84 1.39
C GLU A 611 20.23 16.35 1.31
N TRP A 612 21.17 15.47 1.67
CA TRP A 612 20.89 14.04 1.81
C TRP A 612 19.81 13.76 2.84
N ASN A 613 19.71 14.58 3.91
CA ASN A 613 18.65 14.49 4.88
C ASN A 613 17.27 14.90 4.32
N MET A 614 17.18 15.45 3.12
CA MET A 614 15.91 15.73 2.44
C MET A 614 15.49 14.62 1.48
N VAL A 615 16.34 13.63 1.22
CA VAL A 615 16.04 12.53 0.28
C VAL A 615 15.55 11.31 1.04
N SER A 616 14.34 10.86 0.76
CA SER A 616 13.73 9.67 1.38
C SER A 616 14.00 8.38 0.59
N SER A 617 14.05 8.45 -0.75
CA SER A 617 14.38 7.30 -1.61
C SER A 617 15.03 7.73 -2.91
N ILE A 618 15.74 6.77 -3.53
CA ILE A 618 16.32 6.90 -4.86
C ILE A 618 15.93 5.64 -5.65
N GLU A 619 15.54 5.82 -6.91
CA GLU A 619 15.18 4.73 -7.81
C GLU A 619 15.75 5.00 -9.20
N GLU A 620 16.38 3.99 -9.80
CA GLU A 620 16.86 4.01 -11.17
C GLU A 620 15.68 3.81 -12.13
N ASN A 621 15.67 4.55 -13.23
CA ASN A 621 14.71 4.39 -14.32
C ASN A 621 15.43 4.24 -15.65
N MET A 622 14.89 3.43 -16.54
CA MET A 622 15.39 3.25 -17.89
C MET A 622 14.26 3.56 -18.90
N LEU A 623 14.59 4.40 -19.88
CA LEU A 623 13.71 4.79 -20.97
C LEU A 623 14.26 4.28 -22.30
N LEU A 624 13.41 3.62 -23.11
CA LEU A 624 13.75 3.16 -24.47
C LEU A 624 13.10 4.08 -25.48
N ASP A 625 13.90 4.64 -26.40
CA ASP A 625 13.39 5.52 -27.47
C ASP A 625 12.80 4.67 -28.62
N GLU A 626 11.50 4.75 -28.80
CA GLU A 626 10.76 4.01 -29.86
C GLU A 626 10.65 4.83 -31.16
N GLY A 627 11.17 6.05 -31.19
CA GLY A 627 11.16 6.93 -32.36
C GLY A 627 9.95 7.86 -32.44
N SER A 628 8.93 7.66 -31.62
CA SER A 628 7.77 8.56 -31.47
C SER A 628 7.47 8.90 -30.00
N GLY A 629 8.21 8.31 -29.07
CA GLY A 629 8.10 8.49 -27.64
C GLY A 629 8.99 7.50 -26.91
N TYR A 630 8.77 7.38 -25.60
CA TYR A 630 9.55 6.54 -24.72
C TYR A 630 8.72 5.41 -24.11
N ILE A 631 9.28 4.19 -24.16
CA ILE A 631 8.83 3.06 -23.37
C ILE A 631 9.55 3.13 -22.02
N ASP A 632 8.79 3.21 -20.94
CA ASP A 632 9.28 3.25 -19.57
C ASP A 632 9.45 1.82 -19.04
N MET A 633 10.65 1.49 -18.61
CA MET A 633 10.99 0.19 -18.04
C MET A 633 10.69 0.10 -16.54
N GLY A 634 10.21 1.18 -15.92
CA GLY A 634 9.84 1.24 -14.52
C GLY A 634 10.94 1.80 -13.61
N LEU A 635 10.93 1.37 -12.35
CA LEU A 635 11.77 1.91 -11.29
C LEU A 635 12.43 0.76 -10.51
N ASP A 636 13.76 0.75 -10.50
CA ASP A 636 14.55 -0.20 -9.71
C ASP A 636 15.32 0.50 -8.59
N ASN A 637 15.36 -0.09 -7.42
CA ASN A 637 16.10 0.48 -6.30
C ASN A 637 17.61 0.08 -6.39
N PHE A 638 18.24 0.33 -7.54
CA PHE A 638 19.64 0.08 -7.78
C PHE A 638 20.42 1.40 -7.91
N PHE A 639 21.40 1.63 -7.02
CA PHE A 639 22.31 2.78 -7.02
C PHE A 639 23.50 2.51 -6.11
N GLU A 640 24.61 3.23 -6.35
CA GLU A 640 25.85 3.09 -5.59
C GLU A 640 26.36 4.46 -5.10
N PHE A 641 27.13 4.44 -4.03
CA PHE A 641 27.85 5.60 -3.52
C PHE A 641 29.35 5.34 -3.54
N ASP A 642 30.14 6.37 -3.84
CA ASP A 642 31.58 6.31 -3.70
C ASP A 642 32.08 6.54 -2.25
N GLU A 643 33.39 6.50 -2.04
CA GLU A 643 34.03 6.70 -0.73
C GLU A 643 33.75 8.09 -0.13
N ASN A 644 33.48 9.09 -0.96
CA ASN A 644 33.13 10.43 -0.52
C ASN A 644 31.62 10.57 -0.23
N GLY A 645 30.86 9.56 -0.58
CA GLY A 645 29.42 9.52 -0.45
C GLY A 645 28.68 10.27 -1.56
N ASP A 646 29.30 10.44 -2.71
CA ASP A 646 28.65 10.90 -3.92
C ASP A 646 27.92 9.73 -4.57
N MET A 647 26.72 9.96 -5.06
CA MET A 647 25.99 8.95 -5.80
C MET A 647 26.60 8.76 -7.19
N LEU A 648 26.88 7.53 -7.55
CA LEU A 648 27.40 7.14 -8.87
C LEU A 648 26.25 6.83 -9.83
N ALA A 649 26.37 7.30 -11.08
CA ALA A 649 25.47 6.83 -12.13
C ALA A 649 25.83 5.41 -12.56
N ASP A 650 24.87 4.53 -12.63
CA ASP A 650 25.00 3.30 -13.42
C ASP A 650 24.83 3.62 -14.91
N THR A 651 25.80 3.26 -15.70
CA THR A 651 25.76 3.41 -17.17
C THR A 651 25.66 2.07 -17.88
N GLN A 652 25.52 0.96 -17.13
CA GLN A 652 25.30 -0.36 -17.70
C GLN A 652 23.89 -0.46 -18.24
N ARG A 653 23.73 -1.27 -19.28
CA ARG A 653 22.40 -1.56 -19.87
C ARG A 653 21.67 -2.69 -19.14
N ALA A 654 21.92 -2.86 -17.85
CA ALA A 654 21.37 -3.99 -17.12
C ALA A 654 19.95 -3.68 -16.62
N TRP A 655 19.02 -4.61 -16.82
CA TRP A 655 17.65 -4.47 -16.34
C TRP A 655 17.03 -5.81 -15.99
N ILE A 656 15.99 -5.79 -15.17
CA ILE A 656 15.24 -6.99 -14.75
C ILE A 656 14.52 -7.61 -15.94
N ALA A 657 14.58 -8.93 -16.02
CA ALA A 657 13.96 -9.72 -17.07
C ALA A 657 13.30 -11.00 -16.52
N ILE A 658 12.25 -11.45 -17.19
CA ILE A 658 11.62 -12.75 -17.01
C ILE A 658 11.91 -13.58 -18.26
N ASP A 659 12.59 -14.72 -18.12
CA ASP A 659 13.05 -15.57 -19.21
C ASP A 659 13.69 -14.79 -20.38
N GLN A 660 14.66 -13.91 -20.05
CA GLN A 660 15.38 -13.04 -20.98
C GLN A 660 14.52 -11.92 -21.63
N GLN A 661 13.25 -11.79 -21.30
CA GLN A 661 12.43 -10.65 -21.71
C GLN A 661 12.56 -9.53 -20.67
N PRO A 662 13.20 -8.39 -20.99
CA PRO A 662 13.19 -7.23 -20.10
C PRO A 662 11.77 -6.76 -19.85
N VAL A 663 11.44 -6.45 -18.60
CA VAL A 663 10.08 -6.13 -18.15
C VAL A 663 10.03 -4.77 -17.48
N ALA A 664 8.88 -4.11 -17.50
CA ALA A 664 8.66 -2.92 -16.69
C ALA A 664 8.57 -3.34 -15.22
N TYR A 665 9.62 -3.04 -14.46
CA TYR A 665 9.70 -3.40 -13.04
C TYR A 665 9.53 -2.15 -12.18
N TYR A 666 8.75 -2.28 -11.11
CA TYR A 666 8.55 -1.21 -10.14
C TYR A 666 8.86 -1.73 -8.74
N HIS A 667 9.94 -1.20 -8.16
CA HIS A 667 10.28 -1.45 -6.77
C HIS A 667 9.14 -1.04 -5.83
N LEU A 668 8.80 -1.91 -4.89
CA LEU A 668 7.78 -1.65 -3.88
C LEU A 668 8.39 -1.41 -2.51
N SER A 669 9.29 -2.28 -2.07
CA SER A 669 9.90 -2.17 -0.75
C SER A 669 11.24 -2.89 -0.68
N THR A 670 12.14 -2.39 0.15
CA THR A 670 13.33 -3.08 0.61
C THR A 670 13.36 -3.01 2.13
N THR A 671 13.40 -4.16 2.79
CA THR A 671 13.44 -4.28 4.25
C THR A 671 14.66 -5.06 4.67
N LYS A 672 15.25 -4.65 5.79
CA LYS A 672 16.35 -5.39 6.43
C LYS A 672 15.84 -6.11 7.67
N ASN A 673 16.24 -7.37 7.81
CA ASN A 673 16.01 -8.18 9.00
C ASN A 673 17.37 -8.77 9.43
N GLY A 674 18.05 -8.11 10.36
CA GLY A 674 19.46 -8.42 10.65
C GLY A 674 20.35 -8.18 9.42
N ASP A 675 21.06 -9.21 9.01
CA ASP A 675 21.95 -9.17 7.81
C ASP A 675 21.18 -9.50 6.51
N GLU A 676 19.95 -9.94 6.60
CA GLU A 676 19.14 -10.30 5.44
C GLU A 676 18.39 -9.08 4.90
N THR A 677 18.38 -8.96 3.58
CA THR A 677 17.63 -7.93 2.87
C THR A 677 16.58 -8.60 1.99
N VAL A 678 15.32 -8.19 2.13
CA VAL A 678 14.21 -8.63 1.26
C VAL A 678 13.73 -7.44 0.45
N THR A 679 13.79 -7.58 -0.89
CA THR A 679 13.28 -6.57 -1.83
C THR A 679 12.08 -7.15 -2.57
N ILE A 680 11.00 -6.39 -2.63
CA ILE A 680 9.77 -6.75 -3.33
C ILE A 680 9.50 -5.72 -4.42
N GLY A 681 9.14 -6.21 -5.61
CA GLY A 681 8.72 -5.39 -6.72
C GLY A 681 7.60 -6.02 -7.53
N ARG A 682 7.04 -5.24 -8.46
CA ARG A 682 5.94 -5.69 -9.32
C ARG A 682 6.24 -5.47 -10.80
N VAL A 683 5.62 -6.30 -11.65
CA VAL A 683 5.65 -6.18 -13.11
C VAL A 683 4.21 -6.15 -13.63
N PRO A 684 3.76 -5.05 -14.26
CA PRO A 684 2.42 -4.98 -14.85
C PRO A 684 2.27 -5.93 -16.05
N VAL A 685 1.15 -6.64 -16.11
CA VAL A 685 0.87 -7.61 -17.17
C VAL A 685 -0.63 -7.69 -17.49
N ILE A 686 -0.94 -8.32 -18.63
CA ILE A 686 -2.22 -8.99 -18.85
C ILE A 686 -1.97 -10.49 -18.59
N LEU A 687 -2.59 -11.04 -17.58
CA LEU A 687 -2.54 -12.45 -17.20
C LEU A 687 -3.87 -13.10 -17.57
N ASN A 688 -3.86 -14.06 -18.49
CA ASN A 688 -5.05 -14.77 -18.97
C ASN A 688 -6.20 -13.84 -19.45
N GLY A 689 -5.86 -12.63 -19.88
CA GLY A 689 -6.80 -11.62 -20.36
C GLY A 689 -7.16 -10.53 -19.37
N ASP A 690 -6.82 -10.67 -18.08
CA ASP A 690 -7.06 -9.68 -17.02
C ASP A 690 -5.79 -8.90 -16.67
N ARG A 691 -5.95 -7.62 -16.26
CA ARG A 691 -4.83 -6.82 -15.74
C ARG A 691 -4.39 -7.38 -14.38
N ALA A 692 -3.08 -7.56 -14.24
CA ALA A 692 -2.47 -8.05 -13.02
C ALA A 692 -1.07 -7.47 -12.84
N ASN A 693 -0.54 -7.62 -11.62
CA ASN A 693 0.86 -7.37 -11.33
C ASN A 693 1.50 -8.71 -10.93
N LEU A 694 2.55 -9.12 -11.62
CA LEU A 694 3.42 -10.19 -11.15
C LEU A 694 4.26 -9.64 -10.00
N ILE A 695 4.43 -10.41 -8.94
CA ILE A 695 5.23 -10.03 -7.77
C ILE A 695 6.57 -10.75 -7.83
N ILE A 696 7.65 -9.97 -7.79
CA ILE A 696 9.02 -10.46 -7.74
C ILE A 696 9.59 -10.18 -6.36
N ILE A 697 10.24 -11.18 -5.77
CA ILE A 697 10.92 -11.07 -4.48
C ILE A 697 12.38 -11.45 -4.65
N PHE A 698 13.26 -10.65 -4.05
CA PHE A 698 14.69 -10.89 -3.91
C PHE A 698 14.99 -11.07 -2.43
N ASP A 699 15.62 -12.16 -2.07
CA ASP A 699 16.02 -12.51 -0.70
C ASP A 699 17.39 -13.18 -0.67
N GLY A 700 17.86 -13.59 0.52
CA GLY A 700 19.15 -14.23 0.68
C GLY A 700 19.28 -15.59 -0.03
N GLU A 701 18.17 -16.32 -0.21
CA GLU A 701 18.14 -17.57 -0.94
C GLU A 701 18.02 -17.35 -2.46
N HIS A 702 17.41 -16.24 -2.86
CA HIS A 702 17.11 -15.88 -4.26
C HIS A 702 17.66 -14.47 -4.59
N PRO A 703 18.97 -14.26 -4.62
CA PRO A 703 19.57 -12.94 -4.87
C PRO A 703 19.26 -12.39 -6.27
N ASN A 704 18.91 -13.25 -7.23
CA ASN A 704 18.49 -12.85 -8.57
C ASN A 704 16.97 -12.69 -8.72
N GLY A 705 16.23 -12.88 -7.64
CA GLY A 705 14.79 -12.79 -7.59
C GLY A 705 14.04 -14.05 -8.03
N TYR A 706 12.81 -14.18 -7.60
CA TYR A 706 11.86 -15.20 -8.06
C TYR A 706 10.47 -14.61 -8.19
N LEU A 707 9.62 -15.28 -8.99
CA LEU A 707 8.24 -14.90 -9.20
C LEU A 707 7.39 -15.52 -8.09
N ALA A 708 6.87 -14.68 -7.20
CA ALA A 708 6.11 -15.11 -6.02
C ALA A 708 4.59 -15.32 -6.30
N GLY A 709 4.11 -14.88 -7.47
CA GLY A 709 2.70 -14.97 -7.86
C GLY A 709 2.21 -13.71 -8.55
N ALA A 710 0.89 -13.53 -8.60
CA ALA A 710 0.27 -12.34 -9.20
C ALA A 710 -0.90 -11.82 -8.36
N ASN A 711 -1.13 -10.51 -8.42
CA ASN A 711 -2.33 -9.85 -7.87
C ASN A 711 -3.11 -9.14 -8.97
N THR A 712 -4.44 -9.13 -8.84
CA THR A 712 -5.30 -8.36 -9.76
C THR A 712 -5.05 -6.86 -9.58
N ASP A 713 -4.96 -6.15 -10.70
CA ASP A 713 -4.84 -4.70 -10.75
C ASP A 713 -6.23 -4.09 -11.03
N TYR A 714 -6.96 -3.75 -9.96
CA TYR A 714 -8.28 -3.15 -10.09
C TYR A 714 -8.20 -1.68 -10.50
N LYS A 715 -9.11 -1.29 -11.40
CA LYS A 715 -9.34 0.14 -11.64
C LYS A 715 -10.01 0.76 -10.41
N ALA A 716 -9.61 1.97 -10.04
CA ALA A 716 -10.23 2.71 -8.92
C ALA A 716 -11.76 2.90 -9.06
N THR A 717 -12.29 2.78 -10.29
CA THR A 717 -13.73 2.81 -10.57
C THR A 717 -14.45 1.49 -10.27
N GLN A 718 -13.74 0.38 -10.01
CA GLN A 718 -14.32 -0.92 -9.70
C GLN A 718 -14.45 -1.10 -8.19
N THR A 719 -13.37 -0.98 -7.48
CA THR A 719 -13.35 -1.08 -6.01
C THR A 719 -12.14 -0.35 -5.44
N GLU A 720 -12.23 0.10 -4.20
CA GLU A 720 -11.10 0.62 -3.42
C GLU A 720 -10.53 -0.44 -2.47
N THR A 721 -11.15 -1.63 -2.38
CA THR A 721 -10.59 -2.76 -1.62
C THR A 721 -9.50 -3.46 -2.41
N ILE A 722 -8.66 -4.23 -1.73
CA ILE A 722 -7.50 -4.91 -2.30
C ILE A 722 -7.84 -6.37 -2.50
N ALA A 723 -7.48 -6.91 -3.67
CA ALA A 723 -7.64 -8.32 -3.96
C ALA A 723 -6.80 -9.19 -3.02
N LYS A 724 -7.31 -10.36 -2.68
CA LYS A 724 -6.46 -11.46 -2.21
C LYS A 724 -5.40 -11.74 -3.28
N ASN A 725 -4.18 -12.07 -2.89
CA ASN A 725 -3.10 -12.46 -3.81
C ASN A 725 -3.55 -13.70 -4.57
N ILE A 726 -3.67 -13.56 -5.89
CA ILE A 726 -4.59 -14.42 -6.59
C ILE A 726 -4.03 -15.76 -6.92
N THR A 727 -2.82 -15.91 -7.35
CA THR A 727 -2.45 -17.21 -7.87
C THR A 727 -0.96 -17.41 -7.98
N ASP A 728 -0.55 -18.67 -7.75
CA ASP A 728 0.68 -19.19 -8.32
C ASP A 728 0.60 -19.07 -9.84
N ILE A 729 1.69 -18.68 -10.44
CA ILE A 729 1.83 -18.73 -11.90
C ILE A 729 2.07 -20.18 -12.28
N VAL A 730 1.14 -20.76 -13.05
CA VAL A 730 1.13 -22.19 -13.36
C VAL A 730 1.35 -22.48 -14.86
N GLU A 731 1.71 -23.72 -15.18
CA GLU A 731 1.86 -24.17 -16.58
C GLU A 731 0.60 -23.86 -17.39
N GLY A 732 0.78 -23.17 -18.52
CA GLY A 732 -0.29 -22.78 -19.43
C GLY A 732 -0.81 -21.36 -19.27
N ASP A 733 -0.44 -20.66 -18.19
CA ASP A 733 -0.79 -19.25 -18.05
C ASP A 733 -0.20 -18.40 -19.18
N ARG A 734 -0.97 -17.43 -19.63
CA ARG A 734 -0.65 -16.55 -20.76
C ARG A 734 -0.40 -15.16 -20.22
N ILE A 735 0.82 -14.66 -20.43
CA ILE A 735 1.29 -13.37 -19.92
C ILE A 735 1.65 -12.46 -21.09
N GLN A 736 1.08 -11.24 -21.12
CA GLN A 736 1.55 -10.15 -21.97
C GLN A 736 2.11 -9.05 -21.08
N PHE A 737 3.38 -8.70 -21.27
CA PHE A 737 4.04 -7.65 -20.50
C PHE A 737 3.57 -6.27 -20.96
N ILE A 738 3.35 -5.38 -20.01
CA ILE A 738 2.86 -4.00 -20.20
C ILE A 738 3.93 -3.02 -19.74
N TYR A 739 4.06 -1.92 -20.46
CA TYR A 739 4.97 -0.81 -20.18
C TYR A 739 4.21 0.52 -20.31
N ALA A 740 4.51 1.50 -19.48
CA ALA A 740 4.01 2.84 -19.67
C ALA A 740 4.69 3.47 -20.91
N TYR A 741 3.92 4.21 -21.70
CA TYR A 741 4.42 4.90 -22.88
C TYR A 741 4.20 6.41 -22.76
N TYR A 742 5.26 7.17 -22.97
CA TYR A 742 5.28 8.62 -22.84
C TYR A 742 5.65 9.28 -24.16
N GLY A 743 4.99 10.40 -24.47
CA GLY A 743 5.42 11.31 -25.54
C GLY A 743 6.75 11.99 -25.17
N TYR A 744 7.43 12.55 -26.18
CA TYR A 744 8.67 13.32 -25.95
C TYR A 744 8.48 14.57 -25.09
N ASP A 745 7.25 15.02 -24.88
CA ASP A 745 6.88 16.11 -23.98
C ASP A 745 6.65 15.64 -22.52
N GLY A 746 6.83 14.35 -22.23
CA GLY A 746 6.62 13.75 -20.94
C GLY A 746 5.18 13.38 -20.61
N THR A 747 4.26 13.60 -21.54
CA THR A 747 2.86 13.22 -21.34
C THR A 747 2.69 11.70 -21.44
N TYR A 748 2.04 11.09 -20.45
CA TYR A 748 1.60 9.69 -20.57
C TYR A 748 0.57 9.59 -21.71
N LEU A 749 0.81 8.68 -22.65
CA LEU A 749 -0.03 8.51 -23.83
C LEU A 749 -0.93 7.27 -23.75
N ASP A 750 -0.35 6.12 -23.40
CA ASP A 750 -1.06 4.84 -23.26
C ASP A 750 -0.13 3.78 -22.66
N ASP A 751 -0.66 2.61 -22.37
CA ASP A 751 0.15 1.42 -22.09
C ASP A 751 0.56 0.73 -23.40
N TYR A 752 1.85 0.43 -23.52
CA TYR A 752 2.42 -0.38 -24.59
C TYR A 752 2.50 -1.83 -24.09
N LYS A 753 1.93 -2.77 -24.81
CA LYS A 753 2.00 -4.21 -24.50
C LYS A 753 2.73 -4.97 -25.60
N LEU A 754 3.46 -6.01 -25.25
CA LEU A 754 4.02 -6.92 -26.25
C LEU A 754 2.90 -7.71 -26.92
N ASP A 755 2.96 -7.83 -28.26
CA ASP A 755 1.98 -8.60 -29.04
C ASP A 755 2.14 -10.11 -28.83
N GLU A 756 3.38 -10.58 -28.58
CA GLU A 756 3.68 -11.97 -28.30
C GLU A 756 3.31 -12.31 -26.84
N GLU A 757 2.40 -13.27 -26.69
CA GLU A 757 2.08 -13.82 -25.37
C GLU A 757 3.19 -14.79 -24.92
N TYR A 758 3.68 -14.58 -23.72
CA TYR A 758 4.52 -15.55 -23.02
C TYR A 758 3.63 -16.62 -22.40
N VAL A 759 3.81 -17.89 -22.80
CA VAL A 759 3.08 -19.02 -22.21
C VAL A 759 3.97 -19.72 -21.20
N VAL A 760 3.51 -19.80 -19.96
CA VAL A 760 4.24 -20.43 -18.85
C VAL A 760 4.42 -21.93 -19.11
N GLY A 761 5.66 -22.39 -19.05
CA GLY A 761 6.03 -23.78 -19.23
C GLY A 761 5.95 -24.59 -17.93
N LYS A 762 6.50 -25.82 -17.96
CA LYS A 762 6.56 -26.73 -16.79
C LYS A 762 7.48 -26.23 -15.68
N THR A 763 8.43 -25.38 -16.01
CA THR A 763 9.32 -24.75 -15.04
C THR A 763 8.84 -23.33 -14.78
N ALA A 764 8.91 -22.89 -13.52
CA ALA A 764 8.59 -21.52 -13.15
C ALA A 764 9.43 -20.54 -13.99
N PRO A 765 8.87 -19.39 -14.42
CA PRO A 765 9.60 -18.36 -15.14
C PRO A 765 10.80 -17.88 -14.33
N LYS A 766 11.95 -17.72 -14.98
CA LYS A 766 13.19 -17.32 -14.33
C LYS A 766 13.35 -15.81 -14.32
N VAL A 767 13.47 -15.23 -13.14
CA VAL A 767 13.88 -13.84 -12.98
C VAL A 767 15.41 -13.73 -13.11
N SER A 768 15.89 -12.66 -13.72
CA SER A 768 17.32 -12.39 -13.88
C SER A 768 17.55 -10.92 -14.26
N TYR A 769 18.80 -10.44 -14.14
CA TYR A 769 19.25 -9.21 -14.79
C TYR A 769 19.89 -9.53 -16.14
N VAL A 770 19.55 -8.76 -17.16
CA VAL A 770 20.09 -8.93 -18.52
C VAL A 770 20.53 -7.59 -19.09
N LEU A 771 21.47 -7.61 -20.05
CA LEU A 771 21.81 -6.42 -20.82
C LEU A 771 20.69 -6.14 -21.83
N VAL A 772 20.08 -4.97 -21.75
CA VAL A 772 19.05 -4.53 -22.70
C VAL A 772 19.70 -4.24 -24.06
N LYS A 773 19.12 -4.79 -25.13
CA LYS A 773 19.62 -4.60 -26.51
C LYS A 773 19.34 -3.23 -27.07
N ASP A 774 18.18 -2.70 -26.74
CA ASP A 774 17.66 -1.47 -27.27
C ASP A 774 18.47 -0.27 -26.75
N ASP A 775 18.63 0.76 -27.58
CA ASP A 775 19.25 2.02 -27.13
C ASP A 775 18.37 2.63 -26.02
N ASN A 776 19.01 2.96 -24.91
CA ASN A 776 18.32 3.42 -23.72
C ASN A 776 18.99 4.64 -23.09
N GLN A 777 18.23 5.28 -22.24
CA GLN A 777 18.63 6.39 -21.40
C GLN A 777 18.30 6.04 -19.96
N ILE A 778 19.18 6.38 -19.03
CA ILE A 778 19.05 6.13 -17.61
C ILE A 778 18.87 7.47 -16.90
N THR A 779 17.93 7.53 -15.99
CA THR A 779 17.70 8.64 -15.09
C THR A 779 17.41 8.11 -13.69
N TYR A 780 17.48 8.95 -12.67
CA TYR A 780 17.18 8.58 -11.30
C TYR A 780 16.09 9.47 -10.74
N LYS A 781 15.12 8.85 -10.10
CA LYS A 781 14.09 9.49 -9.33
C LYS A 781 14.55 9.65 -7.88
N PHE A 782 14.59 10.88 -7.40
CA PHE A 782 14.79 11.23 -6.01
C PHE A 782 13.44 11.57 -5.41
N THR A 783 13.08 10.94 -4.32
CA THR A 783 11.87 11.30 -3.56
C THR A 783 12.28 12.03 -2.30
N ASP A 784 11.66 13.18 -2.03
CA ASP A 784 11.97 13.96 -0.83
C ASP A 784 11.10 13.59 0.39
N ILE A 785 11.33 14.25 1.52
CA ILE A 785 10.60 14.03 2.77
C ILE A 785 9.10 14.37 2.68
N TYR A 786 8.65 15.10 1.64
CA TYR A 786 7.25 15.43 1.37
C TYR A 786 6.62 14.53 0.31
N ASN A 787 7.35 13.53 -0.19
CA ASN A 787 6.95 12.68 -1.31
C ASN A 787 6.86 13.42 -2.67
N ASN A 788 7.68 14.45 -2.89
CA ASN A 788 7.89 15.00 -4.23
C ASN A 788 8.89 14.15 -5.02
N SER A 789 8.71 14.08 -6.33
CA SER A 789 9.63 13.41 -7.24
C SER A 789 10.52 14.41 -7.98
N TYR A 790 11.82 14.17 -7.94
CA TYR A 790 12.84 14.93 -8.68
C TYR A 790 13.66 13.97 -9.54
N TRP A 791 13.96 14.37 -10.77
CA TRP A 791 14.64 13.50 -11.70
C TRP A 791 15.98 14.06 -12.08
N THR A 792 16.99 13.21 -12.20
CA THR A 792 18.29 13.60 -12.73
C THR A 792 18.22 13.80 -14.26
N PRO A 793 19.15 14.58 -14.84
CA PRO A 793 19.34 14.56 -16.29
C PRO A 793 19.56 13.13 -16.78
N ALA A 794 18.92 12.77 -17.91
CA ALA A 794 19.10 11.46 -18.51
C ALA A 794 20.51 11.27 -19.05
N LEU A 795 21.08 10.10 -18.82
CA LEU A 795 22.38 9.66 -19.34
C LEU A 795 22.16 8.59 -20.40
N LYS A 796 22.83 8.70 -21.51
CA LYS A 796 22.86 7.60 -22.47
C LYS A 796 23.69 6.45 -21.90
N SER A 797 23.15 5.25 -21.86
CA SER A 797 23.87 4.06 -21.43
C SER A 797 24.99 3.70 -22.43
N LYS A 798 26.05 3.07 -21.93
CA LYS A 798 27.23 2.69 -22.71
C LYS A 798 27.21 1.21 -23.12
#